data_3b771887863b53b2c5056e0a19aee0da
#
_entry.id   3b771887863b53b2c5056e0a19aee0da
#
_cell.length_a   1.000
_cell.length_b   1.000
_cell.length_c   1.000
_cell.angle_alpha   90.00
_cell.angle_beta   90.00
_cell.angle_gamma   90.00
#
_symmetry.space_group_name_H-M   'P 1'
#
loop_
_entity.id
_entity.type
_entity.pdbx_description
1 polymer ?
#
loop_
_entity_poly.entity_id
_entity_poly.type
_entity_poly.pdbx_seq_one_letter_code
_entity_poly.pdbx_strand_id
1 'polypeptide(L)'
;MRIPFANKAWDRACRPFGAVVAILLFTSVPFTSVQSFAQTPLEKVLEEIETTSSLLDEEPFDIVTLTAEASGRSVKVAPIDFPNRRIPTDTKDGEKLQVTILLFPTRRYEVAWNDVARIWLYEQMILERAKTMVREKIFGEAFEHLNYLMVNYPQTPGLASLRQEFLIESAADLLQRKSLPHAMAVLEELQKSFPNYQRDRVRNLITTVSNQLVQAYFDKNDLATAKAMVARLDKDYSADPLPVVGQWKEKFLELAEEYRARALQLRDRKDYLGARREAKRMLEIEPEIDGGKDLLRDLLREYPIARVAVFQQSNHPDTAALADWPAFRSGQLIEKPLFEFRGTGAEGGQYRFSLGSFQQSDDQFELDLAIQNAGNVGVPNSLMLSQSFLRRATIGKPDYSPAWAAILDSVSVFGPERLKLRFRRPHVLPQAFLQWPIERTSAESGPPGVLYRVQGDEGTVRRFAWSASTPAAEFQPLEIHEVLYQDPNEAINQFLRGDVEIIDRLFPADARRLRGASVARTVTVENYALPTVHMLVPRRSNPYLDDREFRRALLYAINREAILKGEILGGGEAAQSQVISGPFPRGAVDTDPIAYAYNTSVENLAYDPRLAKVLILIASNKLRVAAEKKGDKLPPIPKLSLGVPNYEAARVAGQAIIEQWKLIDVPGELVVLDRIPSPKEESPVDIVYLTASVWEPATDAERLFGVGAPAQTNNQFIVQALSQLGAARNWIQVRQGCQDLHSLVAAHLPILPLWQVGESFAYRSELIGIAPKPLGLYQDVQKWRYRVP
;
A
#
# COMPACT_ATOMS: atom_id res chain seq x y z
N MET A 1 16.36 29.20 8.97
CA MET A 1 15.56 28.76 7.83
C MET A 1 14.10 29.06 8.15
N ARG A 2 13.55 30.12 7.60
CA ARG A 2 12.22 30.63 7.94
C ARG A 2 11.16 29.74 7.26
N ILE A 3 10.28 29.13 8.07
CA ILE A 3 9.10 28.40 7.59
C ILE A 3 7.95 29.42 7.52
N PRO A 4 7.30 29.61 6.36
CA PRO A 4 6.13 30.47 6.29
C PRO A 4 4.90 29.72 6.82
N PHE A 5 4.25 30.27 7.81
CA PHE A 5 2.90 29.88 8.23
C PHE A 5 1.90 30.25 7.14
N ALA A 6 1.37 29.27 6.46
CA ALA A 6 0.25 29.43 5.54
C ALA A 6 -1.05 29.59 6.34
N ASN A 7 -1.58 30.80 6.37
CA ASN A 7 -2.97 31.10 6.68
C ASN A 7 -3.86 30.46 5.60
N LYS A 8 -4.56 29.37 5.95
CA LYS A 8 -5.86 28.97 5.32
C LYS A 8 -6.27 27.58 5.80
N ALA A 9 -6.99 27.51 6.91
CA ALA A 9 -7.90 26.41 7.23
C ALA A 9 -8.61 26.58 8.60
N TRP A 10 -9.29 27.69 8.79
CA TRP A 10 -10.18 27.87 9.94
C TRP A 10 -11.55 28.47 9.58
N ASP A 11 -12.00 28.24 8.34
CA ASP A 11 -13.39 28.52 7.98
C ASP A 11 -14.05 27.20 7.52
N ARG A 12 -14.82 26.57 8.42
CA ARG A 12 -16.03 25.77 8.20
C ARG A 12 -16.19 24.67 9.23
N ALA A 13 -16.80 25.02 10.35
CA ALA A 13 -17.71 24.10 11.05
C ALA A 13 -18.27 24.78 12.32
N CYS A 14 -19.24 25.64 12.15
CA CYS A 14 -20.26 25.93 13.17
C CYS A 14 -21.40 26.69 12.51
N ARG A 15 -22.47 26.01 12.19
CA ARG A 15 -23.82 26.58 12.10
C ARG A 15 -24.85 25.58 12.59
N PRO A 16 -26.01 26.05 13.10
CA PRO A 16 -26.61 25.58 14.33
C PRO A 16 -27.92 24.79 14.12
N PHE A 17 -28.35 24.05 15.10
CA PHE A 17 -29.73 23.58 15.15
C PHE A 17 -30.41 24.06 16.47
N GLY A 18 -31.43 24.72 16.24
CA GLY A 18 -32.75 24.89 16.73
C GLY A 18 -33.06 24.79 18.22
N ALA A 19 -33.77 25.83 18.63
CA ALA A 19 -34.46 26.04 19.88
C ALA A 19 -35.43 24.92 20.29
N VAL A 20 -35.43 24.60 21.61
CA VAL A 20 -36.66 24.19 22.32
C VAL A 20 -36.71 24.93 23.63
N VAL A 21 -37.82 25.68 23.77
CA VAL A 21 -38.28 26.41 24.93
C VAL A 21 -38.77 25.40 26.00
N ALA A 22 -38.35 25.56 27.24
CA ALA A 22 -39.13 25.09 28.39
C ALA A 22 -38.94 26.03 29.59
N ILE A 23 -40.01 26.66 29.94
CA ILE A 23 -40.30 27.44 31.15
C ILE A 23 -40.41 26.47 32.32
N LEU A 24 -39.83 26.79 33.50
CA LEU A 24 -40.49 26.66 34.83
C LEU A 24 -39.65 27.10 36.01
N LEU A 25 -40.14 28.15 36.62
CA LEU A 25 -40.39 28.38 38.05
C LEU A 25 -39.26 28.56 39.06
N PHE A 26 -39.32 29.75 39.62
CA PHE A 26 -38.74 30.27 40.84
C PHE A 26 -38.75 29.33 42.02
N THR A 27 -37.61 29.28 42.76
CA THR A 27 -37.59 29.25 44.22
C THR A 27 -36.39 30.08 44.74
N SER A 28 -36.71 30.98 45.61
CA SER A 28 -35.87 31.92 46.30
C SER A 28 -35.01 31.23 47.38
N VAL A 29 -33.71 31.50 47.44
CA VAL A 29 -32.82 31.35 48.61
C VAL A 29 -31.85 32.54 48.69
N PRO A 30 -31.48 33.04 49.88
CA PRO A 30 -31.19 34.44 50.12
C PRO A 30 -29.74 34.83 49.84
N PHE A 31 -29.59 36.09 49.50
CA PHE A 31 -28.36 36.85 49.39
C PHE A 31 -27.48 36.71 50.66
N THR A 32 -26.27 36.19 50.49
CA THR A 32 -25.16 36.49 51.37
C THR A 32 -24.14 37.30 50.58
N SER A 33 -23.88 38.47 51.12
CA SER A 33 -22.92 39.51 50.76
C SER A 33 -21.77 39.14 49.83
N VAL A 34 -21.88 39.55 48.54
CA VAL A 34 -20.74 39.72 47.64
C VAL A 34 -20.07 41.02 48.02
N GLN A 35 -18.84 40.96 48.46
CA GLN A 35 -17.97 42.13 48.61
C GLN A 35 -17.85 42.78 47.22
N SER A 36 -18.39 44.00 47.13
CA SER A 36 -18.23 44.89 46.00
C SER A 36 -16.73 45.20 45.87
N PHE A 37 -16.05 44.57 44.91
CA PHE A 37 -14.79 45.10 44.40
C PHE A 37 -15.15 46.43 43.72
N ALA A 38 -14.63 47.54 44.24
CA ALA A 38 -14.74 48.84 43.60
C ALA A 38 -14.16 48.73 42.19
N GLN A 39 -15.01 48.88 41.16
CA GLN A 39 -14.57 48.98 39.76
C GLN A 39 -13.52 50.07 39.65
N THR A 40 -12.42 49.79 38.99
CA THR A 40 -11.36 50.79 38.70
C THR A 40 -11.95 51.91 37.81
N PRO A 41 -11.48 53.13 37.91
CA PRO A 41 -11.95 54.22 37.05
C PRO A 41 -11.87 53.93 35.55
N LEU A 42 -10.96 53.03 35.14
CA LEU A 42 -10.83 52.56 33.78
C LEU A 42 -11.97 51.65 33.35
N GLU A 43 -12.37 50.69 34.19
CA GLU A 43 -13.49 49.75 33.87
C GLU A 43 -14.77 50.53 33.62
N LYS A 44 -15.06 51.59 34.38
CA LYS A 44 -16.21 52.48 34.09
C LYS A 44 -16.09 53.26 32.80
N VAL A 45 -14.87 53.73 32.45
CA VAL A 45 -14.66 54.47 31.21
C VAL A 45 -14.71 53.54 30.03
N LEU A 46 -14.24 52.25 30.15
CA LEU A 46 -14.35 51.25 29.12
C LEU A 46 -15.79 50.77 28.93
N GLU A 47 -16.58 50.57 30.00
CA GLU A 47 -18.02 50.25 29.89
C GLU A 47 -18.82 51.37 29.18
N GLU A 48 -18.47 52.65 29.40
CA GLU A 48 -19.07 53.76 28.65
C GLU A 48 -18.66 53.82 27.17
N ILE A 49 -17.54 53.25 26.80
CA ILE A 49 -16.98 53.25 25.44
C ILE A 49 -17.37 52.00 24.66
N GLU A 50 -17.60 50.87 25.35
CA GLU A 50 -17.93 49.58 24.73
C GLU A 50 -19.41 49.43 24.39
N THR A 51 -19.93 50.20 23.48
CA THR A 51 -21.30 49.92 23.00
C THR A 51 -21.39 49.31 21.65
N THR A 52 -20.33 49.19 20.82
CA THR A 52 -20.51 48.61 19.47
C THR A 52 -19.31 48.03 18.72
N SER A 53 -18.05 48.18 19.14
CA SER A 53 -16.90 47.62 18.40
C SER A 53 -15.73 47.22 19.34
N SER A 54 -14.99 46.19 18.94
CA SER A 54 -13.76 45.80 19.62
C SER A 54 -12.73 46.95 19.56
N LEU A 55 -11.98 47.17 20.65
CA LEU A 55 -10.88 48.18 20.68
C LEU A 55 -9.88 47.98 19.53
N LEU A 56 -9.74 46.77 19.03
CA LEU A 56 -8.81 46.45 17.94
C LEU A 56 -9.35 46.87 16.55
N ASP A 57 -10.66 47.10 16.45
CA ASP A 57 -11.32 47.51 15.17
C ASP A 57 -11.41 49.02 15.00
N GLU A 58 -11.09 49.80 16.07
CA GLU A 58 -11.05 51.25 16.04
C GLU A 58 -9.66 51.77 15.62
N GLU A 59 -9.67 52.92 14.94
CA GLU A 59 -8.41 53.65 14.73
C GLU A 59 -7.77 54.04 16.06
N PRO A 60 -6.43 53.95 16.19
CA PRO A 60 -5.76 54.28 17.44
C PRO A 60 -6.13 55.67 18.00
N PHE A 61 -6.49 55.74 19.29
CA PHE A 61 -6.85 56.96 19.97
C PHE A 61 -6.36 56.95 21.43
N ASP A 62 -6.15 58.12 22.03
CA ASP A 62 -5.91 58.27 23.46
C ASP A 62 -7.11 58.86 24.16
N ILE A 63 -7.21 58.68 25.47
CA ILE A 63 -8.28 59.29 26.28
C ILE A 63 -7.64 60.22 27.26
N VAL A 64 -8.11 61.46 27.25
CA VAL A 64 -7.73 62.49 28.21
C VAL A 64 -8.90 62.72 29.16
N THR A 65 -8.72 62.44 30.44
CA THR A 65 -9.74 62.69 31.48
C THR A 65 -9.36 64.01 32.18
N LEU A 66 -10.28 64.93 32.19
CA LEU A 66 -10.10 66.23 32.84
C LEU A 66 -10.40 66.17 34.34
N THR A 67 -9.79 67.05 35.17
CA THR A 67 -10.06 67.19 36.57
C THR A 67 -11.54 67.58 36.82
N ALA A 68 -12.06 67.26 37.97
CA ALA A 68 -13.45 67.66 38.35
C ALA A 68 -13.69 69.14 38.21
N GLU A 69 -12.67 70.00 38.51
CA GLU A 69 -12.71 71.46 38.36
C GLU A 69 -12.74 71.92 36.88
N ALA A 70 -12.15 71.18 36.02
CA ALA A 70 -12.12 71.41 34.51
C ALA A 70 -13.21 70.66 33.75
N SER A 71 -14.21 70.12 34.34
CA SER A 71 -15.42 69.43 33.81
C SER A 71 -15.56 67.98 34.16
N GLY A 72 -14.54 67.23 34.61
CA GLY A 72 -14.58 65.84 34.97
C GLY A 72 -14.84 64.87 33.78
N ARG A 73 -14.81 65.30 32.50
CA ARG A 73 -15.15 64.53 31.33
C ARG A 73 -13.95 63.84 30.72
N SER A 74 -14.17 62.68 30.20
CA SER A 74 -13.20 61.95 29.37
C SER A 74 -13.45 62.23 27.88
N VAL A 75 -12.39 62.51 27.12
CA VAL A 75 -12.47 62.85 25.71
C VAL A 75 -11.52 61.99 24.89
N LYS A 76 -12.04 61.36 23.81
CA LYS A 76 -11.23 60.63 22.81
C LYS A 76 -10.44 61.67 21.97
N VAL A 77 -9.12 61.49 21.93
CA VAL A 77 -8.22 62.34 21.15
C VAL A 77 -7.34 61.49 20.21
N ALA A 78 -6.88 62.09 19.11
CA ALA A 78 -5.90 61.42 18.27
C ALA A 78 -4.65 61.08 19.10
N PRO A 79 -3.90 59.99 18.73
CA PRO A 79 -2.73 59.57 19.49
C PRO A 79 -1.78 60.73 19.75
N ILE A 80 -1.48 60.95 21.04
CA ILE A 80 -0.63 62.03 21.48
C ILE A 80 0.82 61.66 21.23
N ASP A 81 1.58 62.49 20.57
CA ASP A 81 2.99 62.21 20.23
C ASP A 81 3.92 62.39 21.43
N PHE A 82 3.85 61.51 22.40
CA PHE A 82 4.79 61.45 23.50
C PHE A 82 6.06 60.72 23.11
N PRO A 83 7.26 61.20 23.55
CA PRO A 83 8.52 60.49 23.37
C PRO A 83 8.42 59.02 23.87
N ASN A 84 8.64 58.08 23.00
CA ASN A 84 8.47 56.62 23.28
C ASN A 84 7.13 56.27 23.91
N ARG A 85 6.07 57.02 23.58
CA ARG A 85 4.69 56.81 24.13
C ARG A 85 4.67 56.80 25.67
N ARG A 86 5.51 57.59 26.32
CA ARG A 86 5.55 57.74 27.80
C ARG A 86 5.02 59.06 28.18
N ILE A 87 4.03 59.09 29.06
CA ILE A 87 3.47 60.32 29.65
C ILE A 87 4.55 60.98 30.47
N PRO A 88 4.86 62.28 30.25
CA PRO A 88 5.84 63.02 31.02
C PRO A 88 5.47 63.10 32.50
N THR A 89 6.41 62.82 33.39
CA THR A 89 6.21 62.90 34.85
C THR A 89 6.59 64.28 35.44
N ASP A 90 7.43 65.03 34.68
CA ASP A 90 7.93 66.34 35.10
C ASP A 90 7.33 67.44 34.24
N THR A 91 6.07 67.74 34.44
CA THR A 91 5.38 68.87 33.79
C THR A 91 5.54 70.16 34.65
N LYS A 92 5.94 71.23 33.98
CA LYS A 92 6.08 72.54 34.67
C LYS A 92 4.76 73.28 34.76
N ASP A 93 4.58 74.06 35.89
CA ASP A 93 3.42 74.95 35.99
C ASP A 93 3.30 75.89 34.78
N GLY A 94 2.13 75.85 34.12
CA GLY A 94 1.83 76.64 32.90
C GLY A 94 2.10 75.96 31.57
N GLU A 95 2.64 74.72 31.57
CA GLU A 95 2.76 73.95 30.32
C GLU A 95 1.37 73.49 29.88
N LYS A 96 1.17 73.41 28.55
CA LYS A 96 -0.09 72.96 27.93
C LYS A 96 0.13 71.74 27.11
N LEU A 97 -0.79 70.77 27.24
CA LEU A 97 -0.89 69.59 26.38
C LEU A 97 -1.66 69.92 25.12
N GLN A 98 -1.07 69.69 23.96
CA GLN A 98 -1.79 69.84 22.67
C GLN A 98 -2.48 68.54 22.32
N VAL A 99 -3.81 68.61 22.10
CA VAL A 99 -4.64 67.43 21.74
C VAL A 99 -5.53 67.76 20.55
N THR A 100 -5.81 66.71 19.73
CA THR A 100 -6.77 66.79 18.64
C THR A 100 -7.95 65.91 18.99
N ILE A 101 -9.11 66.50 19.25
CA ILE A 101 -10.34 65.74 19.59
C ILE A 101 -10.82 65.02 18.36
N LEU A 102 -11.10 63.69 18.43
CA LEU A 102 -11.56 62.90 17.24
C LEU A 102 -12.85 63.37 16.65
N LEU A 103 -13.75 63.97 17.42
CA LEU A 103 -14.99 64.59 16.96
C LEU A 103 -14.73 65.87 16.11
N PHE A 104 -13.57 66.52 16.28
CA PHE A 104 -13.18 67.76 15.57
C PHE A 104 -11.73 67.64 15.06
N PRO A 105 -11.45 66.80 14.11
CA PRO A 105 -10.08 66.43 13.72
C PRO A 105 -9.27 67.53 13.06
N THR A 106 -9.88 68.61 12.69
CA THR A 106 -9.22 69.76 12.06
C THR A 106 -8.75 70.82 13.07
N ARG A 107 -9.09 70.66 14.36
CA ARG A 107 -8.75 71.67 15.39
C ARG A 107 -7.81 71.05 16.44
N ARG A 108 -6.76 71.79 16.76
CA ARG A 108 -5.89 71.45 17.91
C ARG A 108 -6.37 72.28 19.12
N TYR A 109 -6.47 71.60 20.24
CA TYR A 109 -6.87 72.14 21.51
C TYR A 109 -5.65 72.13 22.47
N GLU A 110 -5.55 73.20 23.27
CA GLU A 110 -4.54 73.29 24.33
C GLU A 110 -5.22 73.09 25.68
N VAL A 111 -4.76 72.12 26.49
CA VAL A 111 -5.26 71.76 27.78
C VAL A 111 -4.10 72.01 28.78
N ALA A 112 -4.36 72.79 29.83
CA ALA A 112 -3.33 72.99 30.86
C ALA A 112 -3.08 71.62 31.57
N TRP A 113 -1.84 71.29 31.83
CA TRP A 113 -1.52 70.01 32.50
C TRP A 113 -2.21 69.91 33.87
N ASN A 114 -2.41 71.01 34.62
CA ASN A 114 -3.14 71.08 35.90
C ASN A 114 -4.63 70.66 35.74
N ASP A 115 -5.20 70.79 34.57
CA ASP A 115 -6.56 70.40 34.25
C ASP A 115 -6.69 68.96 33.81
N VAL A 116 -5.57 68.19 33.60
CA VAL A 116 -5.55 66.83 33.20
C VAL A 116 -5.49 65.92 34.46
N ALA A 117 -6.56 65.18 34.72
CA ALA A 117 -6.60 64.21 35.80
C ALA A 117 -5.86 62.92 35.44
N ARG A 118 -6.01 62.45 34.20
CA ARG A 118 -5.40 61.23 33.72
C ARG A 118 -5.38 61.16 32.17
N ILE A 119 -4.34 60.49 31.65
CA ILE A 119 -4.25 60.15 30.25
C ILE A 119 -4.20 58.64 30.15
N TRP A 120 -5.02 58.05 29.29
CA TRP A 120 -4.96 56.68 28.92
C TRP A 120 -4.48 56.56 27.48
N LEU A 121 -3.32 55.92 27.27
CA LEU A 121 -2.82 55.64 25.94
C LEU A 121 -3.52 54.45 25.37
N TYR A 122 -3.76 54.41 24.04
CA TYR A 122 -4.46 53.34 23.33
C TYR A 122 -3.86 51.95 23.66
N GLU A 123 -2.56 51.80 23.61
CA GLU A 123 -1.85 50.57 23.94
C GLU A 123 -2.02 50.15 25.40
N GLN A 124 -2.17 51.10 26.33
CA GLN A 124 -2.46 50.78 27.73
C GLN A 124 -3.88 50.27 27.94
N MET A 125 -4.84 50.82 27.21
CA MET A 125 -6.23 50.35 27.24
C MET A 125 -6.33 48.90 26.73
N ILE A 126 -5.69 48.59 25.57
CA ILE A 126 -5.62 47.24 25.05
C ILE A 126 -4.92 46.29 26.03
N LEU A 127 -3.86 46.71 26.68
CA LEU A 127 -3.14 45.93 27.68
C LEU A 127 -4.03 45.59 28.90
N GLU A 128 -4.75 46.56 29.43
CA GLU A 128 -5.65 46.34 30.58
C GLU A 128 -6.84 45.44 30.18
N ARG A 129 -7.36 45.61 28.97
CA ARG A 129 -8.40 44.71 28.43
C ARG A 129 -7.89 43.26 28.29
N ALA A 130 -6.69 43.10 27.74
CA ALA A 130 -6.05 41.79 27.66
C ALA A 130 -5.81 41.16 29.04
N LYS A 131 -5.45 41.97 30.06
CA LYS A 131 -5.33 41.48 31.46
C LYS A 131 -6.65 40.93 32.01
N THR A 132 -7.75 41.65 31.78
CA THR A 132 -9.09 41.23 32.20
C THR A 132 -9.44 39.91 31.52
N MET A 133 -9.25 39.80 30.22
CA MET A 133 -9.51 38.57 29.46
C MET A 133 -8.66 37.37 29.95
N VAL A 134 -7.41 37.58 30.29
CA VAL A 134 -6.54 36.55 30.91
C VAL A 134 -7.11 36.05 32.24
N ARG A 135 -7.59 36.96 33.09
CA ARG A 135 -8.20 36.64 34.39
C ARG A 135 -9.53 35.88 34.22
N GLU A 136 -10.31 36.25 33.22
CA GLU A 136 -11.57 35.59 32.86
C GLU A 136 -11.37 34.29 32.06
N LYS A 137 -10.13 33.94 31.73
CA LYS A 137 -9.74 32.76 30.94
C LYS A 137 -10.26 32.76 29.50
N ILE A 138 -10.48 33.93 28.92
CA ILE A 138 -10.85 34.14 27.52
C ILE A 138 -9.58 34.23 26.68
N PHE A 139 -8.82 33.14 26.62
CA PHE A 139 -7.47 33.15 26.05
C PHE A 139 -7.40 33.42 24.54
N GLY A 140 -8.46 33.11 23.78
CA GLY A 140 -8.51 33.40 22.35
C GLY A 140 -8.42 34.89 22.05
N GLU A 141 -9.33 35.66 22.64
CA GLU A 141 -9.39 37.11 22.48
C GLU A 141 -8.18 37.83 23.16
N ALA A 142 -7.76 37.32 24.33
CA ALA A 142 -6.55 37.81 24.98
C ALA A 142 -5.31 37.71 24.10
N PHE A 143 -5.20 36.60 23.34
CA PHE A 143 -4.10 36.39 22.39
C PHE A 143 -4.12 37.42 21.25
N GLU A 144 -5.30 37.72 20.70
CA GLU A 144 -5.45 38.74 19.64
C GLU A 144 -4.97 40.11 20.12
N HIS A 145 -5.37 40.51 21.33
CA HIS A 145 -4.93 41.79 21.95
C HIS A 145 -3.42 41.81 22.23
N LEU A 146 -2.87 40.74 22.78
CA LEU A 146 -1.43 40.61 23.02
C LEU A 146 -0.64 40.60 21.70
N ASN A 147 -1.10 39.92 20.69
CA ASN A 147 -0.45 39.88 19.38
C ASN A 147 -0.45 41.28 18.73
N TYR A 148 -1.58 42.00 18.82
CA TYR A 148 -1.68 43.38 18.32
C TYR A 148 -0.66 44.28 18.99
N LEU A 149 -0.52 44.21 20.33
CA LEU A 149 0.46 44.97 21.08
C LEU A 149 1.91 44.61 20.73
N MET A 150 2.20 43.33 20.58
CA MET A 150 3.55 42.87 20.20
C MET A 150 3.96 43.35 18.81
N VAL A 151 3.02 43.44 17.88
CA VAL A 151 3.32 43.92 16.52
C VAL A 151 3.41 45.46 16.45
N ASN A 152 2.44 46.17 17.04
CA ASN A 152 2.29 47.60 16.83
C ASN A 152 2.91 48.44 17.97
N TYR A 153 2.96 47.92 19.22
CA TYR A 153 3.42 48.65 20.42
C TYR A 153 4.32 47.76 21.30
N PRO A 154 5.44 47.24 20.77
CA PRO A 154 6.26 46.26 21.49
C PRO A 154 6.93 46.78 22.76
N GLN A 155 6.97 48.11 22.92
CA GLN A 155 7.59 48.78 24.08
C GLN A 155 6.58 49.12 25.18
N THR A 156 5.30 48.66 25.08
CA THR A 156 4.26 48.99 26.07
C THR A 156 4.67 48.48 27.48
N PRO A 157 4.73 49.35 28.49
CA PRO A 157 5.08 48.92 29.83
C PRO A 157 4.08 47.87 30.36
N GLY A 158 4.59 46.74 30.90
CA GLY A 158 3.75 45.65 31.41
C GLY A 158 3.41 44.58 30.41
N LEU A 159 3.63 44.76 29.09
CA LEU A 159 3.35 43.79 28.08
C LEU A 159 4.06 42.44 28.29
N ALA A 160 5.37 42.51 28.61
CA ALA A 160 6.18 41.33 28.91
C ALA A 160 5.62 40.51 30.07
N SER A 161 5.23 41.21 31.16
CA SER A 161 4.66 40.57 32.37
C SER A 161 3.29 39.93 32.06
N LEU A 162 2.45 40.61 31.30
CA LEU A 162 1.15 40.04 30.89
C LEU A 162 1.31 38.85 29.99
N ARG A 163 2.28 38.86 29.04
CA ARG A 163 2.59 37.71 28.19
C ARG A 163 3.05 36.51 29.00
N GLN A 164 3.84 36.71 30.05
CA GLN A 164 4.26 35.66 30.97
C GLN A 164 3.06 35.04 31.70
N GLU A 165 2.16 35.90 32.25
CA GLU A 165 0.94 35.45 32.92
C GLU A 165 0.00 34.73 31.97
N PHE A 166 -0.24 35.27 30.78
CA PHE A 166 -1.05 34.64 29.72
C PHE A 166 -0.55 33.24 29.37
N LEU A 167 0.76 33.08 29.11
CA LEU A 167 1.31 31.80 28.70
C LEU A 167 1.17 30.75 29.81
N ILE A 168 1.45 31.08 31.06
CA ILE A 168 1.36 30.08 32.13
C ILE A 168 -0.08 29.70 32.49
N GLU A 169 -1.02 30.68 32.51
CA GLU A 169 -2.43 30.42 32.83
C GLU A 169 -3.14 29.70 31.65
N SER A 170 -2.79 30.06 30.40
CA SER A 170 -3.27 29.36 29.22
C SER A 170 -2.77 27.90 29.18
N ALA A 171 -1.52 27.64 29.53
CA ALA A 171 -0.99 26.28 29.62
C ALA A 171 -1.70 25.46 30.72
N ALA A 172 -2.00 26.08 31.87
CA ALA A 172 -2.72 25.43 32.96
C ALA A 172 -4.19 25.06 32.55
N ASP A 173 -4.87 25.98 31.85
CA ASP A 173 -6.21 25.72 31.32
C ASP A 173 -6.21 24.60 30.26
N LEU A 174 -5.26 24.65 29.32
CA LEU A 174 -5.08 23.58 28.30
C LEU A 174 -4.81 22.22 28.94
N LEU A 175 -4.05 22.17 30.02
CA LEU A 175 -3.82 20.95 30.80
C LEU A 175 -5.12 20.43 31.43
N GLN A 176 -5.93 21.32 32.03
CA GLN A 176 -7.24 20.94 32.59
C GLN A 176 -8.21 20.39 31.51
N ARG A 177 -8.19 20.97 30.32
CA ARG A 177 -8.98 20.51 29.15
C ARG A 177 -8.39 19.27 28.47
N LYS A 178 -7.27 18.71 28.98
CA LYS A 178 -6.56 17.57 28.40
C LYS A 178 -6.05 17.80 26.97
N SER A 179 -5.84 19.06 26.60
CA SER A 179 -5.22 19.45 25.32
C SER A 179 -3.68 19.46 25.45
N LEU A 180 -3.13 18.28 25.76
CA LEU A 180 -1.74 18.13 26.16
C LEU A 180 -0.69 18.62 25.14
N PRO A 181 -0.85 18.37 23.80
CA PRO A 181 0.12 18.87 22.83
C PRO A 181 0.20 20.39 22.78
N HIS A 182 -0.97 21.07 22.91
CA HIS A 182 -1.00 22.54 22.93
C HIS A 182 -0.45 23.09 24.23
N ALA A 183 -0.77 22.45 25.37
CA ALA A 183 -0.20 22.84 26.67
C ALA A 183 1.34 22.77 26.64
N MET A 184 1.91 21.70 26.04
CA MET A 184 3.35 21.55 25.91
C MET A 184 3.96 22.66 25.06
N ALA A 185 3.36 22.96 23.90
CA ALA A 185 3.86 24.01 23.00
C ALA A 185 3.88 25.40 23.68
N VAL A 186 2.85 25.73 24.46
CA VAL A 186 2.76 27.00 25.21
C VAL A 186 3.82 27.06 26.33
N LEU A 187 4.05 25.95 27.02
CA LEU A 187 5.10 25.89 28.07
C LEU A 187 6.50 25.98 27.49
N GLU A 188 6.77 25.34 26.36
CA GLU A 188 8.07 25.45 25.65
C GLU A 188 8.30 26.88 25.16
N GLU A 189 7.26 27.56 24.65
CA GLU A 189 7.34 28.97 24.26
C GLU A 189 7.61 29.88 25.48
N LEU A 190 6.94 29.61 26.61
CA LEU A 190 7.17 30.35 27.87
C LEU A 190 8.62 30.20 28.34
N GLN A 191 9.13 28.97 28.37
CA GLN A 191 10.50 28.68 28.80
C GLN A 191 11.54 29.33 27.88
N LYS A 192 11.28 29.29 26.56
CA LYS A 192 12.18 29.90 25.55
C LYS A 192 12.21 31.40 25.63
N SER A 193 11.04 32.04 25.76
CA SER A 193 10.93 33.51 25.78
C SER A 193 11.28 34.11 27.13
N PHE A 194 11.05 33.40 28.24
CA PHE A 194 11.22 33.88 29.62
C PHE A 194 11.83 32.82 30.54
N PRO A 195 13.08 32.42 30.34
CA PRO A 195 13.68 31.25 31.00
C PRO A 195 13.74 31.33 32.54
N ASN A 196 13.69 32.55 33.12
CA ASN A 196 13.75 32.75 34.57
C ASN A 196 12.37 32.98 35.22
N TYR A 197 11.29 33.07 34.44
CA TYR A 197 9.96 33.32 34.97
C TYR A 197 9.36 32.06 35.60
N GLN A 198 9.08 32.10 36.89
CA GLN A 198 8.51 31.02 37.70
C GLN A 198 9.11 29.64 37.33
N ARG A 199 10.43 29.58 37.18
CA ARG A 199 11.16 28.42 36.62
C ARG A 199 10.69 27.10 37.18
N ASP A 200 10.55 26.96 38.49
CA ASP A 200 10.14 25.67 39.10
C ASP A 200 8.70 25.29 38.80
N ARG A 201 7.78 26.26 38.75
CA ARG A 201 6.40 26.05 38.38
C ARG A 201 6.27 25.60 36.92
N VAL A 202 6.96 26.27 36.00
CA VAL A 202 6.99 25.94 34.58
C VAL A 202 7.58 24.55 34.38
N ARG A 203 8.69 24.24 35.03
CA ARG A 203 9.32 22.93 35.01
C ARG A 203 8.39 21.81 35.50
N ASN A 204 7.68 22.03 36.60
CA ASN A 204 6.71 21.07 37.11
C ASN A 204 5.53 20.84 36.15
N LEU A 205 5.04 21.91 35.50
CA LEU A 205 4.00 21.80 34.50
C LEU A 205 4.49 21.03 33.26
N ILE A 206 5.70 21.34 32.76
CA ILE A 206 6.33 20.59 31.65
C ILE A 206 6.48 19.12 32.01
N THR A 207 6.95 18.81 33.21
CA THR A 207 7.06 17.42 33.71
C THR A 207 5.69 16.71 33.73
N THR A 208 4.66 17.39 34.23
CA THR A 208 3.31 16.85 34.33
C THR A 208 2.71 16.60 32.95
N VAL A 209 2.79 17.60 32.05
CA VAL A 209 2.26 17.49 30.67
C VAL A 209 3.00 16.41 29.90
N SER A 210 4.33 16.38 30.01
CA SER A 210 5.18 15.37 29.37
C SER A 210 4.81 13.96 29.83
N ASN A 211 4.65 13.76 31.15
CA ASN A 211 4.25 12.47 31.70
C ASN A 211 2.88 12.02 31.17
N GLN A 212 1.90 12.91 31.15
CA GLN A 212 0.57 12.59 30.65
C GLN A 212 0.57 12.32 29.12
N LEU A 213 1.39 13.04 28.34
CA LEU A 213 1.54 12.80 26.92
C LEU A 213 2.15 11.42 26.64
N VAL A 214 3.27 11.11 27.28
CA VAL A 214 3.93 9.82 27.14
C VAL A 214 2.99 8.68 27.59
N GLN A 215 2.29 8.85 28.73
CA GLN A 215 1.32 7.88 29.22
C GLN A 215 0.17 7.68 28.22
N ALA A 216 -0.34 8.75 27.62
CA ALA A 216 -1.43 8.64 26.63
C ALA A 216 -1.03 7.88 25.36
N TYR A 217 0.21 8.00 24.90
CA TYR A 217 0.74 7.18 23.81
C TYR A 217 0.98 5.74 24.25
N PHE A 218 1.51 5.54 25.43
CA PHE A 218 1.75 4.22 26.00
C PHE A 218 0.44 3.42 26.16
N ASP A 219 -0.62 4.03 26.69
CA ASP A 219 -1.93 3.41 26.87
C ASP A 219 -2.60 3.04 25.54
N LYS A 220 -2.29 3.77 24.47
CA LYS A 220 -2.72 3.45 23.11
C LYS A 220 -1.85 2.40 22.43
N ASN A 221 -0.87 1.85 23.15
CA ASN A 221 0.15 0.93 22.61
C ASN A 221 0.99 1.54 21.45
N ASP A 222 1.08 2.86 21.37
CA ASP A 222 1.96 3.59 20.43
C ASP A 222 3.32 3.84 21.10
N LEU A 223 4.05 2.74 21.31
CA LEU A 223 5.34 2.74 22.01
C LEU A 223 6.41 3.52 21.23
N ALA A 224 6.33 3.54 19.90
CA ALA A 224 7.26 4.27 19.05
C ALA A 224 7.17 5.77 19.28
N THR A 225 5.96 6.34 19.30
CA THR A 225 5.73 7.77 19.57
C THR A 225 6.06 8.12 21.01
N ALA A 226 5.68 7.25 21.98
CA ALA A 226 6.03 7.45 23.39
C ALA A 226 7.55 7.55 23.59
N LYS A 227 8.31 6.63 22.98
CA LYS A 227 9.77 6.60 23.04
C LYS A 227 10.40 7.80 22.33
N ALA A 228 9.92 8.16 21.15
CA ALA A 228 10.40 9.35 20.42
C ALA A 228 10.21 10.63 21.24
N MET A 229 9.08 10.72 21.96
CA MET A 229 8.81 11.84 22.87
C MET A 229 9.81 11.88 24.05
N VAL A 230 10.07 10.74 24.70
CA VAL A 230 11.06 10.66 25.79
C VAL A 230 12.47 11.02 25.29
N ALA A 231 12.87 10.51 24.12
CA ALA A 231 14.15 10.82 23.50
C ALA A 231 14.28 12.33 23.15
N ARG A 232 13.20 12.95 22.67
CA ARG A 232 13.15 14.40 22.43
C ARG A 232 13.35 15.17 23.75
N LEU A 233 12.61 14.80 24.78
CA LEU A 233 12.72 15.44 26.10
C LEU A 233 14.13 15.27 26.69
N ASP A 234 14.75 14.10 26.57
CA ASP A 234 16.11 13.83 27.01
C ASP A 234 17.14 14.75 26.31
N LYS A 235 16.93 14.97 25.00
CA LYS A 235 17.79 15.86 24.22
C LYS A 235 17.57 17.33 24.54
N ASP A 236 16.31 17.77 24.57
CA ASP A 236 15.94 19.18 24.72
C ASP A 236 16.25 19.70 26.13
N TYR A 237 16.18 18.83 27.14
CA TYR A 237 16.45 19.13 28.56
C TYR A 237 17.75 18.48 29.06
N SER A 238 18.71 18.18 28.17
CA SER A 238 19.98 17.53 28.53
C SER A 238 20.82 18.29 29.60
N ALA A 239 20.74 19.62 29.58
CA ALA A 239 21.44 20.48 30.57
C ALA A 239 20.79 20.49 31.96
N ASP A 240 19.49 20.22 32.05
CA ASP A 240 18.68 20.17 33.27
C ASP A 240 17.61 19.08 33.13
N PRO A 241 17.99 17.79 33.30
CA PRO A 241 17.13 16.65 32.98
C PRO A 241 15.81 16.64 33.74
N LEU A 242 14.71 16.36 33.03
CA LEU A 242 13.39 16.21 33.64
C LEU A 242 13.28 14.84 34.34
N PRO A 243 12.78 14.77 35.59
CA PRO A 243 12.62 13.49 36.30
C PRO A 243 11.81 12.46 35.55
N VAL A 244 10.81 12.88 34.78
CA VAL A 244 9.95 12.03 33.97
C VAL A 244 10.72 11.24 32.91
N VAL A 245 11.84 11.76 32.39
CA VAL A 245 12.66 11.08 31.39
C VAL A 245 13.30 9.82 32.00
N GLY A 246 13.87 9.90 33.18
CA GLY A 246 14.44 8.76 33.89
C GLY A 246 13.41 7.70 34.22
N GLN A 247 12.25 8.13 34.75
CA GLN A 247 11.13 7.22 35.07
C GLN A 247 10.61 6.42 33.85
N TRP A 248 10.48 7.10 32.70
CA TRP A 248 10.03 6.43 31.48
C TRP A 248 11.11 5.55 30.84
N LYS A 249 12.38 5.93 30.92
CA LYS A 249 13.49 5.05 30.48
C LYS A 249 13.50 3.75 31.29
N GLU A 250 13.36 3.84 32.62
CA GLU A 250 13.26 2.67 33.48
C GLU A 250 12.05 1.81 33.15
N LYS A 251 10.87 2.41 33.00
CA LYS A 251 9.65 1.70 32.61
C LYS A 251 9.75 1.02 31.23
N PHE A 252 10.39 1.64 30.24
CA PHE A 252 10.66 1.00 28.96
C PHE A 252 11.65 -0.16 29.09
N LEU A 253 12.65 -0.04 29.93
CA LEU A 253 13.59 -1.13 30.21
C LEU A 253 12.88 -2.30 30.89
N GLU A 254 12.06 -2.06 31.91
CA GLU A 254 11.23 -3.07 32.55
C GLU A 254 10.35 -3.81 31.57
N LEU A 255 9.63 -3.04 30.69
CA LEU A 255 8.79 -3.61 29.65
C LEU A 255 9.60 -4.44 28.65
N ALA A 256 10.79 -3.99 28.27
CA ALA A 256 11.67 -4.75 27.37
C ALA A 256 12.13 -6.05 28.00
N GLU A 257 12.44 -6.08 29.31
CA GLU A 257 12.78 -7.29 30.06
C GLU A 257 11.58 -8.25 30.17
N GLU A 258 10.35 -7.76 30.31
CA GLU A 258 9.15 -8.61 30.25
C GLU A 258 9.01 -9.28 28.87
N TYR A 259 9.23 -8.53 27.77
CA TYR A 259 9.22 -9.12 26.42
C TYR A 259 10.33 -10.14 26.25
N ARG A 260 11.52 -9.88 26.80
CA ARG A 260 12.63 -10.84 26.82
C ARG A 260 12.27 -12.13 27.53
N ALA A 261 11.69 -12.03 28.72
CA ALA A 261 11.27 -13.20 29.49
C ALA A 261 10.22 -14.03 28.73
N ARG A 262 9.23 -13.36 28.10
CA ARG A 262 8.24 -14.04 27.25
C ARG A 262 8.88 -14.70 26.03
N ALA A 263 9.83 -14.04 25.36
CA ALA A 263 10.55 -14.61 24.23
C ALA A 263 11.29 -15.90 24.61
N LEU A 264 11.99 -15.92 25.74
CA LEU A 264 12.68 -17.11 26.24
C LEU A 264 11.70 -18.23 26.60
N GLN A 265 10.58 -17.92 27.26
CA GLN A 265 9.54 -18.90 27.57
C GLN A 265 8.92 -19.54 26.31
N LEU A 266 8.68 -18.75 25.26
CA LEU A 266 8.16 -19.25 23.99
C LEU A 266 9.20 -20.10 23.25
N ARG A 267 10.49 -19.71 23.29
CA ARG A 267 11.61 -20.52 22.78
C ARG A 267 11.65 -21.90 23.43
N ASP A 268 11.53 -21.98 24.75
CA ASP A 268 11.53 -23.25 25.51
C ASP A 268 10.35 -24.14 25.10
N ARG A 269 9.22 -23.53 24.71
CA ARG A 269 8.04 -24.23 24.17
C ARG A 269 8.14 -24.54 22.68
N LYS A 270 9.24 -24.18 22.02
CA LYS A 270 9.49 -24.30 20.57
C LYS A 270 8.53 -23.49 19.71
N ASP A 271 7.90 -22.46 20.28
CA ASP A 271 7.16 -21.44 19.52
C ASP A 271 8.14 -20.36 19.05
N TYR A 272 8.92 -20.68 18.01
CA TYR A 272 9.95 -19.78 17.48
C TYR A 272 9.39 -18.51 16.83
N LEU A 273 8.18 -18.58 16.25
CA LEU A 273 7.51 -17.40 15.70
C LEU A 273 7.11 -16.44 16.81
N GLY A 274 6.47 -16.94 17.86
CA GLY A 274 6.11 -16.17 19.03
C GLY A 274 7.34 -15.57 19.70
N ALA A 275 8.38 -16.39 19.94
CA ALA A 275 9.64 -15.95 20.54
C ALA A 275 10.31 -14.82 19.74
N ARG A 276 10.40 -14.96 18.41
CA ARG A 276 10.96 -13.93 17.53
C ARG A 276 10.16 -12.63 17.56
N ARG A 277 8.84 -12.71 17.57
CA ARG A 277 7.96 -11.55 17.67
C ARG A 277 8.18 -10.78 18.97
N GLU A 278 8.24 -11.47 20.11
CA GLU A 278 8.49 -10.84 21.41
C GLU A 278 9.92 -10.27 21.47
N ALA A 279 10.92 -10.96 20.91
CA ALA A 279 12.28 -10.42 20.83
C ALA A 279 12.40 -9.18 19.92
N LYS A 280 11.66 -9.11 18.82
CA LYS A 280 11.59 -7.90 18.01
C LYS A 280 10.96 -6.73 18.77
N ARG A 281 9.85 -6.95 19.47
CA ARG A 281 9.19 -5.93 20.32
C ARG A 281 10.11 -5.42 21.42
N MET A 282 10.85 -6.33 22.06
CA MET A 282 11.88 -5.95 23.03
C MET A 282 12.88 -4.95 22.43
N LEU A 283 13.42 -5.24 21.24
CA LEU A 283 14.40 -4.38 20.55
C LEU A 283 13.78 -3.08 19.97
N GLU A 284 12.49 -3.06 19.65
CA GLU A 284 11.77 -1.84 19.29
C GLU A 284 11.66 -0.88 20.48
N ILE A 285 11.48 -1.43 21.68
CA ILE A 285 11.38 -0.66 22.91
C ILE A 285 12.77 -0.25 23.40
N GLU A 286 13.73 -1.20 23.48
CA GLU A 286 15.07 -0.91 23.94
C GLU A 286 16.13 -1.59 23.01
N PRO A 287 16.57 -0.86 21.95
CA PRO A 287 17.50 -1.42 20.97
C PRO A 287 18.87 -1.80 21.53
N GLU A 288 19.28 -1.17 22.62
CA GLU A 288 20.58 -1.39 23.26
C GLU A 288 20.48 -2.22 24.55
N ILE A 289 19.35 -2.94 24.76
CA ILE A 289 19.22 -3.87 25.89
C ILE A 289 20.31 -4.94 25.81
N ASP A 290 20.99 -5.17 26.91
CA ASP A 290 22.12 -6.11 26.96
C ASP A 290 21.69 -7.53 26.55
N GLY A 291 22.44 -8.15 25.62
CA GLY A 291 22.13 -9.45 25.05
C GLY A 291 20.86 -9.54 24.20
N GLY A 292 20.14 -8.44 23.96
CA GLY A 292 18.89 -8.41 23.20
C GLY A 292 19.08 -8.78 21.73
N LYS A 293 20.09 -8.21 21.08
CA LYS A 293 20.47 -8.53 19.68
C LYS A 293 20.94 -9.99 19.55
N ASP A 294 21.66 -10.49 20.57
CA ASP A 294 22.12 -11.88 20.58
C ASP A 294 20.95 -12.85 20.70
N LEU A 295 19.96 -12.56 21.54
CA LEU A 295 18.75 -13.39 21.63
C LEU A 295 18.02 -13.50 20.28
N LEU A 296 17.82 -12.38 19.57
CA LEU A 296 17.19 -12.41 18.26
C LEU A 296 18.03 -13.17 17.22
N ARG A 297 19.37 -13.01 17.26
CA ARG A 297 20.31 -13.77 16.43
C ARG A 297 20.20 -15.26 16.68
N ASP A 298 20.18 -15.67 17.95
CA ASP A 298 20.10 -17.09 18.32
C ASP A 298 18.77 -17.71 17.89
N LEU A 299 17.64 -17.01 18.05
CA LEU A 299 16.33 -17.45 17.55
C LEU A 299 16.32 -17.62 16.02
N LEU A 300 16.96 -16.70 15.28
CA LEU A 300 17.08 -16.77 13.83
C LEU A 300 18.07 -17.85 13.37
N ARG A 301 19.03 -18.24 14.21
CA ARG A 301 19.95 -19.36 13.94
C ARG A 301 19.30 -20.70 14.22
N GLU A 302 18.55 -20.80 15.32
CA GLU A 302 17.96 -22.04 15.78
C GLU A 302 16.83 -22.54 14.88
N TYR A 303 15.84 -21.69 14.57
CA TYR A 303 14.72 -22.09 13.73
C TYR A 303 14.10 -20.91 12.97
N PRO A 304 14.71 -20.46 11.89
CA PRO A 304 14.17 -19.35 11.08
C PRO A 304 12.96 -19.79 10.28
N ILE A 305 11.86 -19.03 10.38
CA ILE A 305 10.60 -19.25 9.68
C ILE A 305 10.29 -18.00 8.85
N ALA A 306 10.05 -18.13 7.55
CA ALA A 306 9.59 -17.05 6.70
C ALA A 306 8.08 -17.15 6.46
N ARG A 307 7.35 -16.06 6.70
CA ARG A 307 5.91 -15.98 6.46
C ARG A 307 5.62 -15.15 5.20
N VAL A 308 4.80 -15.71 4.34
CA VAL A 308 4.42 -15.13 3.05
C VAL A 308 2.92 -14.92 3.02
N ALA A 309 2.48 -13.67 2.92
CA ALA A 309 1.08 -13.38 2.69
C ALA A 309 0.72 -13.70 1.23
N VAL A 310 -0.33 -14.47 1.06
CA VAL A 310 -0.86 -14.88 -0.23
C VAL A 310 -2.37 -14.65 -0.27
N PHE A 311 -2.92 -14.40 -1.46
CA PHE A 311 -4.36 -14.17 -1.64
C PHE A 311 -5.07 -15.38 -2.24
N GLN A 312 -4.31 -16.38 -2.67
CA GLN A 312 -4.80 -17.66 -3.19
C GLN A 312 -3.81 -18.77 -2.83
N GLN A 313 -4.33 -19.98 -2.63
CA GLN A 313 -3.54 -21.21 -2.45
C GLN A 313 -3.98 -22.26 -3.46
N SER A 314 -3.08 -23.14 -3.89
CA SER A 314 -3.39 -24.29 -4.76
C SER A 314 -3.07 -25.60 -4.06
N ASN A 315 -3.97 -26.57 -4.18
CA ASN A 315 -3.75 -27.94 -3.68
C ASN A 315 -2.97 -28.80 -4.67
N HIS A 316 -2.72 -28.28 -5.87
CA HIS A 316 -2.03 -28.99 -6.95
C HIS A 316 -0.84 -28.15 -7.41
N PRO A 317 0.31 -28.21 -6.68
CA PRO A 317 1.50 -27.50 -7.11
C PRO A 317 1.96 -27.99 -8.49
N ASP A 318 2.39 -27.04 -9.34
CA ASP A 318 2.88 -27.32 -10.68
C ASP A 318 3.86 -26.22 -11.13
N THR A 319 5.13 -26.52 -11.21
CA THR A 319 6.19 -25.60 -11.65
C THR A 319 6.05 -25.16 -13.11
N ALA A 320 5.16 -25.79 -13.87
CA ALA A 320 4.86 -25.43 -15.24
C ALA A 320 3.46 -24.80 -15.41
N ALA A 321 2.73 -24.51 -14.33
CA ALA A 321 1.39 -23.94 -14.42
C ALA A 321 1.40 -22.57 -15.10
N LEU A 322 0.73 -22.49 -16.26
CA LEU A 322 0.63 -21.26 -17.06
C LEU A 322 -0.42 -20.29 -16.51
N ALA A 323 -1.57 -20.84 -16.07
CA ALA A 323 -2.76 -20.07 -15.70
C ALA A 323 -3.19 -20.28 -14.23
N ASP A 324 -2.35 -20.89 -13.43
CA ASP A 324 -2.55 -21.09 -11.99
C ASP A 324 -1.30 -20.61 -11.24
N TRP A 325 -1.26 -19.32 -10.97
CA TRP A 325 -0.14 -18.70 -10.24
C TRP A 325 0.11 -19.33 -8.87
N PRO A 326 -0.91 -19.61 -8.03
CA PRO A 326 -0.68 -20.32 -6.76
C PRO A 326 -0.01 -21.67 -6.94
N ALA A 327 -0.39 -22.45 -7.94
CA ALA A 327 0.21 -23.74 -8.27
C ALA A 327 1.68 -23.57 -8.69
N PHE A 328 1.96 -22.62 -9.58
CA PHE A 328 3.30 -22.29 -10.03
C PHE A 328 4.20 -21.84 -8.86
N ARG A 329 3.69 -20.93 -8.02
CA ARG A 329 4.42 -20.43 -6.85
C ARG A 329 4.78 -21.55 -5.89
N SER A 330 3.78 -22.30 -5.41
CA SER A 330 4.00 -23.39 -4.44
C SER A 330 4.83 -24.53 -5.02
N GLY A 331 4.65 -24.81 -6.32
CA GLY A 331 5.43 -25.79 -7.08
C GLY A 331 6.95 -25.54 -6.97
N GLN A 332 7.38 -24.30 -7.04
CA GLN A 332 8.80 -23.93 -6.95
C GLN A 332 9.48 -24.37 -5.65
N LEU A 333 8.72 -24.60 -4.56
CA LEU A 333 9.25 -25.10 -3.27
C LEU A 333 9.41 -26.62 -3.24
N ILE A 334 8.48 -27.35 -3.84
CA ILE A 334 8.32 -28.81 -3.62
C ILE A 334 8.51 -29.66 -4.87
N GLU A 335 8.73 -29.00 -6.01
CA GLU A 335 9.02 -29.66 -7.28
C GLU A 335 10.26 -29.08 -7.91
N LYS A 336 10.93 -29.87 -8.74
CA LYS A 336 12.03 -29.41 -9.58
C LYS A 336 11.72 -29.79 -11.02
N PRO A 337 11.58 -28.83 -11.91
CA PRO A 337 11.32 -29.15 -13.33
C PRO A 337 12.58 -29.78 -13.95
N LEU A 338 12.37 -30.70 -14.87
CA LEU A 338 13.45 -31.37 -15.59
C LEU A 338 14.27 -30.37 -16.38
N PHE A 339 13.59 -29.45 -17.08
CA PHE A 339 14.20 -28.25 -17.65
C PHE A 339 13.62 -27.01 -17.00
N GLU A 340 14.49 -26.23 -16.39
CA GLU A 340 14.13 -25.00 -15.69
C GLU A 340 14.28 -23.81 -16.62
N PHE A 341 13.21 -23.07 -16.84
CA PHE A 341 13.26 -21.79 -17.54
C PHE A 341 14.01 -20.76 -16.69
N ARG A 342 15.02 -20.11 -17.27
CA ARG A 342 15.89 -19.16 -16.57
C ARG A 342 15.67 -17.70 -16.97
N GLY A 343 15.05 -17.47 -18.10
CA GLY A 343 14.79 -16.15 -18.63
C GLY A 343 14.59 -16.17 -20.13
N THR A 344 14.29 -15.01 -20.70
CA THR A 344 14.11 -14.83 -22.16
C THR A 344 15.43 -14.48 -22.82
N GLY A 345 15.70 -15.07 -23.99
CA GLY A 345 16.84 -14.78 -24.86
C GLY A 345 16.39 -14.17 -26.19
N ALA A 346 17.34 -13.86 -27.07
CA ALA A 346 17.08 -13.28 -28.39
C ALA A 346 16.23 -14.21 -29.29
N GLU A 347 16.33 -15.51 -29.07
CA GLU A 347 15.61 -16.57 -29.78
C GLU A 347 14.96 -17.50 -28.74
N GLY A 348 13.86 -17.04 -28.12
CA GLY A 348 13.07 -17.77 -27.12
C GLY A 348 13.74 -17.87 -25.76
N GLY A 349 13.24 -18.81 -24.95
CA GLY A 349 13.66 -19.00 -23.57
C GLY A 349 15.02 -19.67 -23.43
N GLN A 350 15.71 -19.33 -22.36
CA GLN A 350 16.92 -20.00 -21.90
C GLN A 350 16.55 -21.06 -20.87
N TYR A 351 17.01 -22.28 -21.07
CA TYR A 351 16.69 -23.41 -20.23
C TYR A 351 17.95 -24.03 -19.61
N ARG A 352 17.80 -24.55 -18.39
CA ARG A 352 18.81 -25.36 -17.72
C ARG A 352 18.30 -26.75 -17.47
N PHE A 353 19.04 -27.77 -17.85
CA PHE A 353 18.76 -29.15 -17.47
C PHE A 353 19.08 -29.32 -16.01
N SER A 354 18.09 -29.69 -15.19
CA SER A 354 18.23 -29.74 -13.73
C SER A 354 19.11 -30.88 -13.22
N LEU A 355 19.30 -31.91 -14.03
CA LEU A 355 20.07 -33.10 -13.66
C LEU A 355 21.51 -33.13 -14.22
N GLY A 356 21.91 -32.11 -15.00
CA GLY A 356 23.25 -32.11 -15.59
C GLY A 356 23.39 -31.13 -16.75
N SER A 357 23.89 -31.60 -17.88
CA SER A 357 24.06 -30.81 -19.09
C SER A 357 23.30 -31.41 -20.28
N PHE A 358 23.01 -30.58 -21.27
CA PHE A 358 22.40 -31.02 -22.52
C PHE A 358 23.07 -30.38 -23.73
N GLN A 359 22.92 -31.02 -24.87
CA GLN A 359 23.38 -30.51 -26.14
C GLN A 359 22.36 -30.87 -27.24
N GLN A 360 21.93 -29.90 -28.00
CA GLN A 360 21.10 -30.07 -29.19
C GLN A 360 22.00 -30.22 -30.41
N SER A 361 21.64 -31.11 -31.32
CA SER A 361 22.36 -31.29 -32.60
C SER A 361 22.17 -30.09 -33.54
N ASP A 362 23.13 -29.81 -34.38
CA ASP A 362 23.10 -28.68 -35.35
C ASP A 362 21.90 -28.78 -36.31
N ASP A 363 21.48 -30.00 -36.67
CA ASP A 363 20.30 -30.26 -37.48
C ASP A 363 18.98 -30.22 -36.73
N GLN A 364 19.03 -29.99 -35.39
CA GLN A 364 17.90 -29.87 -34.47
C GLN A 364 17.01 -31.15 -34.37
N PHE A 365 17.50 -32.29 -34.84
CA PHE A 365 16.78 -33.56 -34.71
C PHE A 365 17.04 -34.29 -33.40
N GLU A 366 18.11 -33.96 -32.69
CA GLU A 366 18.50 -34.72 -31.51
C GLU A 366 18.78 -33.81 -30.32
N LEU A 367 18.45 -34.28 -29.14
CA LEU A 367 18.79 -33.68 -27.84
C LEU A 367 19.51 -34.73 -27.00
N ASP A 368 20.79 -34.50 -26.75
CA ASP A 368 21.65 -35.35 -25.94
C ASP A 368 21.61 -34.85 -24.49
N LEU A 369 21.31 -35.73 -23.54
CA LEU A 369 21.22 -35.41 -22.10
C LEU A 369 22.27 -36.19 -21.34
N ALA A 370 23.13 -35.45 -20.57
CA ALA A 370 24.10 -36.02 -19.66
C ALA A 370 23.70 -35.77 -18.21
N ILE A 371 23.45 -36.85 -17.44
CA ILE A 371 22.99 -36.81 -16.09
C ILE A 371 24.20 -36.87 -15.15
N GLN A 372 24.31 -35.93 -14.23
CA GLN A 372 25.32 -35.92 -13.18
C GLN A 372 24.85 -36.76 -12.00
N ASN A 373 25.75 -37.60 -11.46
CA ASN A 373 25.49 -38.45 -10.31
C ASN A 373 24.28 -39.39 -10.49
N ALA A 374 24.07 -39.90 -11.68
CA ALA A 374 22.97 -40.81 -11.99
C ALA A 374 23.01 -42.07 -11.09
N GLY A 375 21.83 -42.42 -10.58
CA GLY A 375 21.71 -43.58 -9.67
C GLY A 375 22.06 -43.31 -8.19
N ASN A 376 22.51 -42.10 -7.85
CA ASN A 376 22.56 -41.68 -6.45
C ASN A 376 21.13 -41.55 -5.88
N VAL A 377 21.02 -41.65 -4.54
CA VAL A 377 19.72 -41.54 -3.87
C VAL A 377 18.96 -40.27 -4.32
N GLY A 378 17.79 -40.48 -4.86
CA GLY A 378 16.93 -39.41 -5.36
C GLY A 378 17.22 -38.97 -6.80
N VAL A 379 18.35 -39.33 -7.43
CA VAL A 379 18.66 -38.91 -8.81
C VAL A 379 18.25 -40.01 -9.79
N PRO A 380 17.29 -39.73 -10.71
CA PRO A 380 16.90 -40.70 -11.74
C PRO A 380 18.06 -40.97 -12.70
N ASN A 381 18.17 -42.22 -13.13
CA ASN A 381 19.10 -42.60 -14.18
C ASN A 381 18.41 -42.42 -15.59
N SER A 382 19.20 -42.60 -16.64
CA SER A 382 18.75 -42.48 -18.04
C SER A 382 17.60 -43.45 -18.38
N LEU A 383 17.55 -44.65 -17.80
CA LEU A 383 16.45 -45.61 -18.06
C LEU A 383 15.13 -45.10 -17.46
N MET A 384 15.17 -44.58 -16.24
CA MET A 384 13.98 -44.00 -15.59
C MET A 384 13.48 -42.77 -16.36
N LEU A 385 14.37 -41.90 -16.82
CA LEU A 385 13.98 -40.77 -17.65
C LEU A 385 13.40 -41.22 -18.99
N SER A 386 14.00 -42.24 -19.64
CA SER A 386 13.50 -42.77 -20.90
C SER A 386 12.07 -43.32 -20.75
N GLN A 387 11.78 -44.04 -19.67
CA GLN A 387 10.42 -44.50 -19.34
C GLN A 387 9.45 -43.33 -19.14
N SER A 388 9.86 -42.25 -18.49
CA SER A 388 9.03 -41.05 -18.30
C SER A 388 8.73 -40.36 -19.63
N PHE A 389 9.72 -40.20 -20.52
CA PHE A 389 9.54 -39.62 -21.84
C PHE A 389 8.58 -40.45 -22.73
N LEU A 390 8.75 -41.78 -22.76
CA LEU A 390 7.91 -42.66 -23.52
C LEU A 390 6.48 -42.75 -22.97
N ARG A 391 6.30 -42.77 -21.66
CA ARG A 391 5.00 -42.77 -21.00
C ARG A 391 4.20 -41.52 -21.37
N ARG A 392 4.85 -40.34 -21.33
CA ARG A 392 4.21 -39.07 -21.73
C ARG A 392 3.92 -38.95 -23.22
N ALA A 393 4.54 -39.77 -24.05
CA ALA A 393 4.24 -39.88 -25.47
C ALA A 393 3.20 -40.99 -25.79
N THR A 394 2.78 -41.78 -24.78
CA THR A 394 1.85 -42.94 -25.00
C THR A 394 0.41 -42.54 -24.67
N ILE A 395 -0.48 -42.66 -25.66
CA ILE A 395 -1.91 -42.39 -25.49
C ILE A 395 -2.51 -43.27 -24.38
N GLY A 396 -3.40 -42.71 -23.57
CA GLY A 396 -4.09 -43.43 -22.50
C GLY A 396 -3.32 -43.43 -21.15
N LYS A 397 -2.12 -42.86 -21.09
CA LYS A 397 -1.41 -42.68 -19.83
C LYS A 397 -1.87 -41.37 -19.13
N PRO A 398 -1.88 -41.28 -17.78
CA PRO A 398 -2.39 -40.13 -17.05
C PRO A 398 -1.66 -38.82 -17.37
N ASP A 399 -0.38 -38.92 -17.67
CA ASP A 399 0.52 -37.82 -17.98
C ASP A 399 0.79 -37.65 -19.49
N TYR A 400 -0.04 -38.24 -20.35
CA TYR A 400 0.06 -38.12 -21.81
C TYR A 400 0.04 -36.65 -22.25
N SER A 401 1.03 -36.26 -23.02
CA SER A 401 1.15 -34.96 -23.65
C SER A 401 1.06 -35.10 -25.19
N PRO A 402 -0.03 -34.67 -25.84
CA PRO A 402 -0.18 -34.73 -27.29
C PRO A 402 0.94 -33.97 -28.02
N ALA A 403 1.31 -32.80 -27.53
CA ALA A 403 2.36 -31.97 -28.11
C ALA A 403 3.73 -32.68 -28.07
N TRP A 404 4.08 -33.28 -26.94
CA TRP A 404 5.29 -34.08 -26.79
C TRP A 404 5.29 -35.33 -27.69
N ALA A 405 4.20 -36.06 -27.71
CA ALA A 405 4.03 -37.24 -28.54
C ALA A 405 4.16 -36.94 -30.05
N ALA A 406 3.73 -35.76 -30.48
CA ALA A 406 3.84 -35.32 -31.86
C ALA A 406 5.30 -35.08 -32.32
N ILE A 407 6.20 -34.73 -31.43
CA ILE A 407 7.58 -34.43 -31.77
C ILE A 407 8.56 -35.57 -31.49
N LEU A 408 8.32 -36.39 -30.47
CA LEU A 408 9.22 -37.49 -30.08
C LEU A 408 9.18 -38.61 -31.12
N ASP A 409 10.32 -39.02 -31.64
CA ASP A 409 10.49 -40.19 -32.49
C ASP A 409 10.98 -41.39 -31.64
N SER A 410 12.12 -41.26 -30.99
CA SER A 410 12.72 -42.34 -30.22
C SER A 410 13.58 -41.83 -29.07
N VAL A 411 13.81 -42.73 -28.11
CA VAL A 411 14.72 -42.47 -26.97
C VAL A 411 15.79 -43.59 -26.96
N SER A 412 17.04 -43.19 -27.05
CA SER A 412 18.19 -44.11 -26.97
C SER A 412 18.95 -43.91 -25.68
N VAL A 413 19.24 -44.99 -24.97
CA VAL A 413 19.96 -45.00 -23.66
C VAL A 413 21.39 -45.49 -23.87
N PHE A 414 22.38 -44.72 -23.41
CA PHE A 414 23.80 -44.97 -23.49
C PHE A 414 24.44 -45.10 -22.08
N GLY A 415 24.02 -46.15 -21.36
CA GLY A 415 24.42 -46.31 -19.95
C GLY A 415 23.58 -45.47 -18.98
N PRO A 416 23.87 -45.47 -17.68
CA PRO A 416 23.03 -44.86 -16.63
C PRO A 416 23.03 -43.31 -16.67
N GLU A 417 24.07 -42.71 -17.23
CA GLU A 417 24.31 -41.25 -17.17
C GLU A 417 23.94 -40.53 -18.46
N ARG A 418 23.64 -41.22 -19.54
CA ARG A 418 23.44 -40.59 -20.84
C ARG A 418 22.27 -41.16 -21.63
N LEU A 419 21.45 -40.29 -22.20
CA LEU A 419 20.39 -40.64 -23.10
C LEU A 419 20.26 -39.59 -24.21
N LYS A 420 19.70 -40.00 -25.34
CA LYS A 420 19.47 -39.18 -26.49
C LYS A 420 18.01 -39.27 -26.89
N LEU A 421 17.38 -38.12 -27.09
CA LEU A 421 16.07 -37.96 -27.64
C LEU A 421 16.21 -37.68 -29.15
N ARG A 422 15.47 -38.39 -30.00
CA ARG A 422 15.36 -38.11 -31.43
C ARG A 422 13.96 -37.59 -31.73
N PHE A 423 13.87 -36.58 -32.56
CA PHE A 423 12.63 -35.94 -32.94
C PHE A 423 12.25 -36.32 -34.38
N ARG A 424 10.95 -36.39 -34.66
CA ARG A 424 10.40 -36.70 -35.99
C ARG A 424 10.69 -35.61 -37.02
N ARG A 425 11.04 -34.42 -36.59
CA ARG A 425 11.40 -33.22 -37.35
C ARG A 425 12.32 -32.30 -36.54
N PRO A 426 13.04 -31.41 -37.23
CA PRO A 426 13.79 -30.38 -36.50
C PRO A 426 12.89 -29.60 -35.59
N HIS A 427 13.34 -29.31 -34.39
CA HIS A 427 12.63 -28.48 -33.43
C HIS A 427 13.54 -27.45 -32.79
N VAL A 428 13.16 -26.16 -32.84
CA VAL A 428 14.02 -25.04 -32.39
C VAL A 428 14.22 -25.01 -30.88
N LEU A 429 13.26 -25.51 -30.10
CA LEU A 429 13.29 -25.39 -28.63
C LEU A 429 12.64 -26.63 -27.94
N PRO A 430 13.17 -27.86 -28.18
CA PRO A 430 12.56 -29.07 -27.64
C PRO A 430 12.55 -29.12 -26.10
N GLN A 431 13.52 -28.44 -25.44
CA GLN A 431 13.61 -28.35 -23.99
C GLN A 431 12.43 -27.60 -23.35
N ALA A 432 11.74 -26.74 -24.11
CA ALA A 432 10.57 -26.02 -23.59
C ALA A 432 9.38 -26.96 -23.30
N PHE A 433 9.31 -28.12 -23.93
CA PHE A 433 8.31 -29.16 -23.61
C PHE A 433 8.66 -29.97 -22.37
N LEU A 434 9.89 -29.90 -21.88
CA LEU A 434 10.43 -30.78 -20.85
C LEU A 434 10.45 -30.08 -19.45
N GLN A 435 9.52 -29.18 -19.21
CA GLN A 435 9.42 -28.42 -17.94
C GLN A 435 8.62 -29.16 -16.85
N TRP A 436 8.24 -30.42 -17.07
CA TRP A 436 7.54 -31.18 -16.04
C TRP A 436 8.44 -31.57 -14.87
N PRO A 437 7.86 -31.85 -13.68
CA PRO A 437 8.61 -32.21 -12.50
C PRO A 437 9.44 -33.49 -12.67
N ILE A 438 10.62 -33.50 -12.06
CA ILE A 438 11.44 -34.71 -11.94
C ILE A 438 10.72 -35.70 -11.00
N GLU A 439 10.53 -36.92 -11.46
CA GLU A 439 9.84 -37.96 -10.70
C GLU A 439 10.70 -38.45 -9.53
N ARG A 440 10.05 -38.83 -8.43
CA ARG A 440 10.71 -39.44 -7.27
C ARG A 440 11.22 -40.83 -7.66
N THR A 441 12.44 -41.14 -7.26
CA THR A 441 13.05 -42.46 -7.48
C THR A 441 12.59 -43.52 -6.45
N SER A 442 12.15 -43.05 -5.27
CA SER A 442 11.56 -43.90 -4.22
C SER A 442 10.57 -43.08 -3.38
N ALA A 443 9.73 -43.74 -2.61
CA ALA A 443 8.79 -43.10 -1.70
C ALA A 443 9.49 -42.32 -0.57
N GLU A 444 10.70 -42.73 -0.20
CA GLU A 444 11.48 -42.15 0.90
C GLU A 444 12.36 -40.97 0.47
N SER A 445 12.77 -40.94 -0.82
CA SER A 445 13.61 -39.87 -1.35
C SER A 445 12.76 -38.74 -1.98
N GLY A 446 13.04 -37.49 -1.60
CA GLY A 446 12.51 -36.33 -2.35
C GLY A 446 13.12 -36.24 -3.76
N PRO A 447 12.51 -35.50 -4.69
CA PRO A 447 13.13 -35.21 -5.97
C PRO A 447 14.45 -34.45 -5.80
N PRO A 448 15.46 -34.68 -6.65
CA PRO A 448 16.74 -34.02 -6.51
C PRO A 448 16.60 -32.49 -6.69
N GLY A 449 17.26 -31.72 -5.82
CA GLY A 449 17.22 -30.26 -5.86
C GLY A 449 15.95 -29.63 -5.31
N VAL A 450 15.02 -30.42 -4.76
CA VAL A 450 13.88 -29.91 -3.99
C VAL A 450 14.34 -29.65 -2.56
N LEU A 451 14.02 -28.47 -2.05
CA LEU A 451 14.49 -28.02 -0.74
C LEU A 451 13.45 -28.16 0.35
N TYR A 452 12.17 -28.06 0.01
CA TYR A 452 11.06 -28.06 0.97
C TYR A 452 10.07 -29.18 0.65
N ARG A 453 9.29 -29.55 1.66
CA ARG A 453 8.13 -30.45 1.50
C ARG A 453 6.92 -29.83 2.21
N VAL A 454 5.74 -30.15 1.74
CA VAL A 454 4.52 -29.81 2.47
C VAL A 454 4.51 -30.54 3.80
N GLN A 455 4.39 -29.83 4.91
CA GLN A 455 4.30 -30.39 6.25
C GLN A 455 2.85 -30.54 6.69
N GLY A 456 1.97 -29.65 6.25
CA GLY A 456 0.53 -29.65 6.53
C GLY A 456 -0.11 -28.30 6.31
N ASP A 457 -1.45 -28.31 6.39
CA ASP A 457 -2.29 -27.12 6.34
C ASP A 457 -2.96 -26.95 7.70
N GLU A 458 -2.85 -25.77 8.30
CA GLU A 458 -3.50 -25.39 9.54
C GLU A 458 -4.37 -24.14 9.31
N GLY A 459 -5.66 -24.32 9.08
CA GLY A 459 -6.58 -23.23 8.78
C GLY A 459 -6.18 -22.48 7.51
N THR A 460 -5.75 -21.24 7.65
CA THR A 460 -5.31 -20.39 6.52
C THR A 460 -3.80 -20.48 6.25
N VAL A 461 -3.06 -21.29 7.00
CA VAL A 461 -1.59 -21.39 6.90
C VAL A 461 -1.20 -22.73 6.28
N ARG A 462 -0.50 -22.67 5.17
CA ARG A 462 0.19 -23.82 4.55
C ARG A 462 1.66 -23.78 4.92
N ARG A 463 2.16 -24.88 5.48
CA ARG A 463 3.55 -25.01 5.94
C ARG A 463 4.40 -25.85 4.99
N PHE A 464 5.56 -25.31 4.65
CA PHE A 464 6.60 -26.00 3.89
C PHE A 464 7.85 -26.10 4.76
N ALA A 465 8.31 -27.32 5.05
CA ALA A 465 9.49 -27.54 5.88
C ALA A 465 10.69 -27.97 5.03
N TRP A 466 11.87 -27.54 5.45
CA TRP A 466 13.14 -27.96 4.86
C TRP A 466 13.27 -29.49 4.87
N SER A 467 13.59 -30.05 3.71
CA SER A 467 13.67 -31.50 3.52
C SER A 467 14.89 -31.97 2.72
N ALA A 468 15.75 -31.00 2.30
CA ALA A 468 16.95 -31.36 1.56
C ALA A 468 17.90 -32.21 2.46
N SER A 469 18.63 -33.13 1.84
CA SER A 469 19.64 -33.96 2.52
C SER A 469 20.84 -33.13 3.01
N THR A 470 21.10 -31.99 2.39
CA THR A 470 22.11 -31.05 2.85
C THR A 470 21.54 -30.14 3.94
N PRO A 471 22.30 -29.84 5.00
CA PRO A 471 21.89 -28.89 6.02
C PRO A 471 21.55 -27.53 5.38
N ALA A 472 20.54 -26.87 5.93
CA ALA A 472 20.27 -25.49 5.57
C ALA A 472 21.46 -24.62 5.94
N ALA A 473 21.72 -23.57 5.15
CA ALA A 473 22.75 -22.62 5.53
C ALA A 473 22.30 -21.78 6.72
N GLU A 474 23.24 -21.18 7.42
CA GLU A 474 22.95 -20.36 8.59
C GLU A 474 21.94 -19.22 8.24
N PHE A 475 20.96 -19.03 9.08
CA PHE A 475 19.84 -18.07 8.91
C PHE A 475 18.94 -18.30 7.68
N GLN A 476 19.07 -19.42 7.01
CA GLN A 476 18.16 -19.81 5.93
C GLN A 476 16.83 -20.31 6.52
N PRO A 477 15.67 -19.87 6.00
CA PRO A 477 14.37 -20.35 6.48
C PRO A 477 14.30 -21.89 6.49
N LEU A 478 14.05 -22.48 7.66
CA LEU A 478 13.76 -23.90 7.82
C LEU A 478 12.30 -24.22 7.53
N GLU A 479 11.42 -23.23 7.70
CA GLU A 479 10.04 -23.32 7.27
C GLU A 479 9.66 -22.07 6.48
N ILE A 480 8.74 -22.28 5.53
CA ILE A 480 8.03 -21.23 4.81
C ILE A 480 6.55 -21.42 5.08
N HIS A 481 5.88 -20.39 5.58
CA HIS A 481 4.46 -20.39 5.87
C HIS A 481 3.74 -19.49 4.87
N GLU A 482 2.97 -20.06 3.94
CA GLU A 482 2.01 -19.29 3.13
C GLU A 482 0.76 -19.04 3.96
N VAL A 483 0.49 -17.78 4.28
CA VAL A 483 -0.67 -17.34 5.04
C VAL A 483 -1.69 -16.74 4.10
N LEU A 484 -2.87 -17.37 3.99
CA LEU A 484 -3.95 -16.92 3.14
C LEU A 484 -4.70 -15.75 3.79
N TYR A 485 -4.73 -14.61 3.12
CA TYR A 485 -5.51 -13.44 3.50
C TYR A 485 -6.67 -13.21 2.52
N GLN A 486 -7.83 -12.88 3.06
CA GLN A 486 -9.00 -12.49 2.27
C GLN A 486 -9.03 -10.97 2.03
N ASP A 487 -8.52 -10.19 2.99
CA ASP A 487 -8.43 -8.73 2.92
C ASP A 487 -6.98 -8.28 2.67
N PRO A 488 -6.67 -7.62 1.55
CA PRO A 488 -5.35 -7.06 1.26
C PRO A 488 -4.87 -6.06 2.32
N ASN A 489 -5.78 -5.28 2.93
CA ASN A 489 -5.40 -4.31 3.96
C ASN A 489 -4.91 -5.01 5.23
N GLU A 490 -5.52 -6.12 5.60
CA GLU A 490 -5.05 -6.92 6.73
C GLU A 490 -3.64 -7.47 6.45
N ALA A 491 -3.42 -8.04 5.27
CA ALA A 491 -2.11 -8.54 4.86
C ALA A 491 -1.03 -7.44 4.92
N ILE A 492 -1.32 -6.24 4.41
CA ILE A 492 -0.41 -5.10 4.43
C ILE A 492 -0.13 -4.64 5.87
N ASN A 493 -1.15 -4.58 6.72
CA ASN A 493 -0.97 -4.19 8.12
C ASN A 493 -0.08 -5.19 8.88
N GLN A 494 -0.28 -6.49 8.68
CA GLN A 494 0.58 -7.54 9.26
C GLN A 494 2.01 -7.46 8.72
N PHE A 495 2.17 -7.18 7.43
CA PHE A 495 3.47 -6.99 6.80
C PHE A 495 4.21 -5.76 7.36
N LEU A 496 3.54 -4.63 7.51
CA LEU A 496 4.13 -3.42 8.09
C LEU A 496 4.52 -3.61 9.56
N ARG A 497 3.76 -4.41 10.31
CA ARG A 497 4.10 -4.79 11.70
C ARG A 497 5.26 -5.79 11.80
N GLY A 498 5.64 -6.44 10.68
CA GLY A 498 6.67 -7.47 10.67
C GLY A 498 6.20 -8.85 11.11
N ASP A 499 4.89 -9.09 11.12
CA ASP A 499 4.30 -10.40 11.35
C ASP A 499 4.32 -11.29 10.10
N VAL A 500 4.56 -10.68 8.93
CA VAL A 500 4.75 -11.33 7.62
C VAL A 500 5.95 -10.68 6.95
N GLU A 501 6.84 -11.46 6.36
CA GLU A 501 8.06 -10.97 5.70
C GLU A 501 7.88 -10.63 4.23
N ILE A 502 6.92 -11.27 3.55
CA ILE A 502 6.69 -11.11 2.10
C ILE A 502 5.20 -11.00 1.82
N ILE A 503 4.82 -10.19 0.84
CA ILE A 503 3.48 -10.20 0.22
C ILE A 503 3.64 -10.53 -1.26
N ASP A 504 3.00 -11.61 -1.71
CA ASP A 504 2.94 -12.00 -3.11
C ASP A 504 1.85 -11.23 -3.86
N ARG A 505 2.11 -10.84 -5.10
CA ARG A 505 1.15 -10.21 -6.03
C ARG A 505 0.34 -9.06 -5.44
N LEU A 506 1.07 -8.01 -5.11
CA LEU A 506 0.45 -6.76 -4.63
C LEU A 506 -0.44 -6.11 -5.69
N PHE A 507 -1.59 -5.62 -5.25
CA PHE A 507 -2.37 -4.70 -6.06
C PHE A 507 -1.53 -3.46 -6.44
N PRO A 508 -1.53 -2.98 -7.70
CA PRO A 508 -0.60 -1.94 -8.14
C PRO A 508 -0.66 -0.63 -7.35
N ALA A 509 -1.84 -0.25 -6.84
CA ALA A 509 -1.99 0.93 -5.99
C ALA A 509 -1.27 0.75 -4.64
N ASP A 510 -1.32 -0.45 -4.04
CA ASP A 510 -0.65 -0.77 -2.79
C ASP A 510 0.86 -0.87 -2.99
N ALA A 511 1.32 -1.42 -4.11
CA ALA A 511 2.73 -1.44 -4.47
C ALA A 511 3.33 -0.03 -4.51
N ARG A 512 2.59 0.96 -5.06
CA ARG A 512 3.00 2.38 -5.04
C ARG A 512 3.03 2.97 -3.64
N ARG A 513 2.01 2.67 -2.83
CA ARG A 513 1.94 3.14 -1.43
C ARG A 513 3.13 2.64 -0.63
N LEU A 514 3.52 1.38 -0.79
CA LEU A 514 4.66 0.79 -0.09
C LEU A 514 6.02 1.29 -0.59
N ARG A 515 6.12 1.82 -1.83
CA ARG A 515 7.33 2.50 -2.33
C ARG A 515 7.53 3.89 -1.73
N GLY A 516 6.56 4.42 -0.97
CA GLY A 516 6.64 5.74 -0.34
C GLY A 516 7.78 5.88 0.67
N ALA A 517 8.32 7.09 0.82
CA ALA A 517 9.54 7.39 1.58
C ALA A 517 9.52 6.98 3.07
N SER A 518 8.35 6.94 3.71
CA SER A 518 8.23 6.59 5.13
C SER A 518 8.52 5.11 5.42
N VAL A 519 8.30 4.22 4.46
CA VAL A 519 8.46 2.76 4.61
C VAL A 519 9.65 2.21 3.82
N ALA A 520 10.21 2.97 2.88
CA ALA A 520 11.29 2.55 1.98
C ALA A 520 12.59 2.08 2.66
N ARG A 521 12.78 2.39 3.94
CA ARG A 521 13.94 1.93 4.71
C ARG A 521 13.83 0.47 5.17
N THR A 522 12.62 -0.04 5.32
CA THR A 522 12.35 -1.38 5.87
C THR A 522 11.65 -2.32 4.89
N VAL A 523 11.19 -1.79 3.77
CA VAL A 523 10.39 -2.51 2.77
C VAL A 523 11.01 -2.29 1.39
N THR A 524 11.13 -3.37 0.63
CA THR A 524 11.48 -3.34 -0.80
C THR A 524 10.28 -3.86 -1.60
N VAL A 525 9.92 -3.15 -2.66
CA VAL A 525 8.90 -3.56 -3.63
C VAL A 525 9.55 -3.80 -4.98
N GLU A 526 9.48 -5.04 -5.45
CA GLU A 526 10.05 -5.49 -6.71
C GLU A 526 8.95 -5.95 -7.68
N ASN A 527 9.29 -6.01 -8.96
CA ASN A 527 8.42 -6.56 -9.99
C ASN A 527 8.89 -7.95 -10.38
N TYR A 528 7.94 -8.81 -10.78
CA TYR A 528 8.28 -10.04 -11.47
C TYR A 528 8.87 -9.75 -12.86
N ALA A 529 9.64 -10.70 -13.39
CA ALA A 529 10.32 -10.54 -14.68
C ALA A 529 9.34 -10.44 -15.85
N LEU A 530 8.24 -11.18 -15.77
CA LEU A 530 7.26 -11.30 -16.84
C LEU A 530 5.91 -10.74 -16.43
N PRO A 531 5.19 -10.05 -17.33
CA PRO A 531 3.83 -9.64 -17.08
C PRO A 531 2.86 -10.83 -17.13
N THR A 532 1.73 -10.71 -16.46
CA THR A 532 0.59 -11.60 -16.66
C THR A 532 -0.33 -11.06 -17.74
N VAL A 533 -0.79 -11.96 -18.63
CA VAL A 533 -1.79 -11.67 -19.66
C VAL A 533 -3.17 -11.96 -19.09
N HIS A 534 -4.10 -11.03 -19.21
CA HIS A 534 -5.49 -11.14 -18.75
C HIS A 534 -6.43 -11.25 -19.94
N MET A 535 -7.37 -12.19 -19.87
CA MET A 535 -8.33 -12.46 -20.94
C MET A 535 -9.64 -13.03 -20.40
N LEU A 536 -10.71 -12.92 -21.18
CA LEU A 536 -11.97 -13.61 -20.91
C LEU A 536 -12.08 -14.82 -21.82
N VAL A 537 -12.43 -15.97 -21.25
CA VAL A 537 -12.55 -17.25 -21.96
C VAL A 537 -14.00 -17.74 -21.90
N PRO A 538 -14.74 -17.79 -23.00
CA PRO A 538 -16.04 -18.44 -23.04
C PRO A 538 -15.93 -19.94 -22.67
N ARG A 539 -16.76 -20.41 -21.75
CA ARG A 539 -16.70 -21.79 -21.22
C ARG A 539 -17.96 -22.58 -21.44
N ARG A 540 -19.13 -21.94 -21.38
CA ARG A 540 -20.39 -22.57 -21.72
C ARG A 540 -20.79 -22.20 -23.15
N SER A 541 -21.16 -23.20 -23.93
CA SER A 541 -21.71 -22.97 -25.25
C SER A 541 -23.16 -22.46 -25.11
N ASN A 542 -23.42 -21.33 -25.72
CA ASN A 542 -24.77 -20.85 -25.98
C ASN A 542 -24.77 -20.10 -27.29
N PRO A 543 -25.94 -19.97 -27.97
CA PRO A 543 -25.98 -19.41 -29.32
C PRO A 543 -25.32 -18.04 -29.47
N TYR A 544 -25.39 -17.21 -28.43
CA TYR A 544 -24.79 -15.89 -28.45
C TYR A 544 -23.26 -15.92 -28.24
N LEU A 545 -22.78 -16.64 -27.23
CA LEU A 545 -21.34 -16.77 -27.00
C LEU A 545 -20.59 -17.51 -28.07
N ASP A 546 -21.28 -18.41 -28.81
CA ASP A 546 -20.72 -19.13 -29.95
C ASP A 546 -20.65 -18.23 -31.21
N ASP A 547 -21.44 -17.12 -31.25
CA ASP A 547 -21.41 -16.18 -32.37
C ASP A 547 -20.23 -15.18 -32.19
N ARG A 548 -19.42 -15.07 -33.24
CA ARG A 548 -18.23 -14.18 -33.22
C ARG A 548 -18.60 -12.70 -33.05
N GLU A 549 -19.65 -12.24 -33.71
CA GLU A 549 -20.04 -10.82 -33.68
C GLU A 549 -20.58 -10.44 -32.30
N PHE A 550 -21.21 -11.37 -31.60
CA PHE A 550 -21.60 -11.16 -30.20
C PHE A 550 -20.37 -11.04 -29.29
N ARG A 551 -19.40 -11.96 -29.40
CA ARG A 551 -18.14 -11.84 -28.62
C ARG A 551 -17.39 -10.55 -28.94
N ARG A 552 -17.42 -10.14 -30.20
CA ARG A 552 -16.85 -8.87 -30.64
C ARG A 552 -17.56 -7.66 -29.99
N ALA A 553 -18.89 -7.72 -29.90
CA ALA A 553 -19.68 -6.70 -29.20
C ALA A 553 -19.30 -6.60 -27.71
N LEU A 554 -19.16 -7.76 -27.02
CA LEU A 554 -18.72 -7.78 -25.64
C LEU A 554 -17.37 -7.08 -25.45
N LEU A 555 -16.41 -7.26 -26.38
CA LEU A 555 -15.10 -6.66 -26.31
C LEU A 555 -15.10 -5.15 -26.61
N TYR A 556 -15.90 -4.69 -27.61
CA TYR A 556 -16.08 -3.27 -27.89
C TYR A 556 -16.77 -2.51 -26.75
N ALA A 557 -17.57 -3.20 -25.95
CA ALA A 557 -18.25 -2.61 -24.80
C ALA A 557 -17.32 -2.40 -23.60
N ILE A 558 -16.11 -2.97 -23.59
CA ILE A 558 -15.18 -2.86 -22.48
C ILE A 558 -14.19 -1.71 -22.73
N ASN A 559 -14.26 -0.67 -21.91
CA ASN A 559 -13.24 0.40 -21.89
C ASN A 559 -11.98 -0.09 -21.17
N ARG A 560 -11.19 -0.90 -21.88
CA ARG A 560 -10.00 -1.57 -21.35
C ARG A 560 -8.95 -0.61 -20.82
N GLU A 561 -8.76 0.52 -21.50
CA GLU A 561 -7.82 1.56 -21.06
C GLU A 561 -8.27 2.20 -19.73
N ALA A 562 -9.56 2.53 -19.60
CA ALA A 562 -10.08 3.15 -18.39
C ALA A 562 -10.02 2.19 -17.20
N ILE A 563 -10.40 0.90 -17.40
CA ILE A 563 -10.32 -0.10 -16.33
C ILE A 563 -8.87 -0.33 -15.92
N LEU A 564 -7.96 -0.53 -16.88
CA LEU A 564 -6.55 -0.77 -16.58
C LEU A 564 -5.93 0.43 -15.85
N LYS A 565 -6.03 1.64 -16.42
CA LYS A 565 -5.40 2.84 -15.84
C LYS A 565 -6.09 3.35 -14.59
N GLY A 566 -7.44 3.38 -14.60
CA GLY A 566 -8.22 3.92 -13.49
C GLY A 566 -8.34 2.95 -12.33
N GLU A 567 -8.91 1.79 -12.60
CA GLU A 567 -9.30 0.84 -11.54
C GLU A 567 -8.12 -0.04 -11.08
N ILE A 568 -7.34 -0.61 -12.01
CA ILE A 568 -6.26 -1.54 -11.67
C ILE A 568 -5.00 -0.77 -11.27
N LEU A 569 -4.55 0.19 -12.08
CA LEU A 569 -3.34 0.96 -11.82
C LEU A 569 -3.58 2.17 -10.91
N GLY A 570 -4.85 2.50 -10.58
CA GLY A 570 -5.22 3.62 -9.71
C GLY A 570 -4.68 4.97 -10.20
N GLY A 571 -4.76 5.25 -11.51
CA GLY A 571 -4.31 6.49 -12.14
C GLY A 571 -2.79 6.62 -12.33
N GLY A 572 -2.01 5.58 -12.02
CA GLY A 572 -0.55 5.57 -12.22
C GLY A 572 -0.14 4.80 -13.47
N GLU A 573 1.14 4.89 -13.80
CA GLU A 573 1.77 4.01 -14.77
C GLU A 573 2.47 2.86 -14.03
N ALA A 574 2.40 1.65 -14.58
CA ALA A 574 3.17 0.51 -14.13
C ALA A 574 3.94 -0.07 -15.32
N ALA A 575 5.21 -0.37 -15.10
CA ALA A 575 6.03 -1.00 -16.12
C ALA A 575 5.37 -2.28 -16.64
N GLN A 576 5.43 -2.52 -17.95
CA GLN A 576 4.87 -3.68 -18.63
C GLN A 576 3.33 -3.82 -18.53
N SER A 577 2.58 -2.78 -18.13
CA SER A 577 1.13 -2.82 -18.07
C SER A 577 0.52 -2.03 -19.23
N GLN A 578 -0.24 -2.72 -20.09
CA GLN A 578 -0.86 -2.12 -21.29
C GLN A 578 -1.98 -3.00 -21.84
N VAL A 579 -2.88 -2.40 -22.59
CA VAL A 579 -3.93 -3.13 -23.35
C VAL A 579 -3.29 -3.94 -24.47
N ILE A 580 -3.79 -5.16 -24.70
CA ILE A 580 -3.27 -6.08 -25.71
C ILE A 580 -4.36 -6.52 -26.68
N SER A 581 -3.95 -6.92 -27.90
CA SER A 581 -4.86 -7.38 -28.96
C SER A 581 -4.93 -8.90 -29.10
N GLY A 582 -4.14 -9.67 -28.36
CA GLY A 582 -4.06 -11.11 -28.48
C GLY A 582 -3.55 -11.81 -27.22
N PRO A 583 -3.16 -13.09 -27.33
CA PRO A 583 -2.88 -13.96 -26.18
C PRO A 583 -1.44 -13.83 -25.66
N PHE A 584 -0.55 -13.15 -26.40
CA PHE A 584 0.85 -13.07 -26.06
C PHE A 584 1.19 -11.73 -25.38
N PRO A 585 2.18 -11.70 -24.49
CA PRO A 585 2.63 -10.46 -23.92
C PRO A 585 3.28 -9.57 -25.00
N ARG A 586 2.95 -8.30 -24.95
CA ARG A 586 3.65 -7.27 -25.71
C ARG A 586 4.84 -6.81 -24.88
N GLY A 587 6.02 -6.81 -25.44
CA GLY A 587 7.21 -6.30 -24.77
C GLY A 587 7.05 -4.85 -24.31
N ALA A 588 7.86 -4.43 -23.37
CA ALA A 588 7.93 -3.03 -22.94
C ALA A 588 8.46 -2.11 -24.07
N VAL A 589 9.33 -2.65 -24.90
CA VAL A 589 9.87 -2.05 -26.12
C VAL A 589 9.92 -3.10 -27.24
N ASP A 590 10.00 -2.66 -28.49
CA ASP A 590 10.00 -3.57 -29.66
C ASP A 590 11.19 -4.56 -29.69
N THR A 591 12.26 -4.26 -28.98
CA THR A 591 13.44 -5.13 -28.82
C THR A 591 13.35 -6.07 -27.61
N ASP A 592 12.25 -6.04 -26.85
CA ASP A 592 12.06 -6.94 -25.71
C ASP A 592 12.02 -8.38 -26.22
N PRO A 593 12.85 -9.30 -25.69
CA PRO A 593 12.91 -10.67 -26.15
C PRO A 593 11.57 -11.40 -26.14
N ILE A 594 10.65 -11.09 -25.22
CA ILE A 594 9.33 -11.73 -25.15
C ILE A 594 8.38 -11.25 -26.26
N ALA A 595 8.65 -10.10 -26.88
CA ALA A 595 7.78 -9.47 -27.87
C ALA A 595 7.76 -10.22 -29.22
N TYR A 596 8.61 -11.21 -29.46
CA TYR A 596 8.75 -11.88 -30.73
C TYR A 596 7.42 -12.50 -31.26
N ALA A 597 6.53 -12.88 -30.36
CA ALA A 597 5.24 -13.53 -30.68
C ALA A 597 4.10 -12.53 -30.85
N TYR A 598 4.27 -11.28 -30.42
CA TYR A 598 3.22 -10.27 -30.50
C TYR A 598 3.16 -9.63 -31.88
N ASN A 599 2.00 -9.69 -32.55
CA ASN A 599 1.81 -9.04 -33.83
C ASN A 599 1.35 -7.59 -33.63
N THR A 600 2.26 -6.64 -33.80
CA THR A 600 1.98 -5.20 -33.64
C THR A 600 1.11 -4.62 -34.75
N SER A 601 0.91 -5.34 -35.88
CA SER A 601 0.00 -4.91 -36.94
C SER A 601 -1.49 -5.16 -36.58
N VAL A 602 -1.75 -5.95 -35.54
CA VAL A 602 -3.10 -6.21 -35.04
C VAL A 602 -3.47 -5.13 -34.01
N GLU A 603 -4.29 -4.19 -34.43
CA GLU A 603 -4.71 -3.09 -33.59
C GLU A 603 -5.67 -3.55 -32.47
N ASN A 604 -5.60 -2.86 -31.33
CA ASN A 604 -6.57 -3.03 -30.26
C ASN A 604 -7.94 -2.52 -30.70
N LEU A 605 -9.00 -3.30 -30.49
CA LEU A 605 -10.37 -2.83 -30.69
C LEU A 605 -10.64 -1.67 -29.73
N ALA A 606 -10.98 -0.50 -30.25
CA ALA A 606 -11.27 0.67 -29.43
C ALA A 606 -12.61 0.49 -28.69
N TYR A 607 -12.75 1.13 -27.53
CA TYR A 607 -14.03 1.18 -26.82
C TYR A 607 -15.09 1.91 -27.66
N ASP A 608 -16.14 1.18 -28.08
CA ASP A 608 -17.26 1.73 -28.82
C ASP A 608 -18.58 0.99 -28.46
N PRO A 609 -19.28 1.43 -27.41
CA PRO A 609 -20.53 0.81 -27.00
C PRO A 609 -21.67 0.96 -28.03
N ARG A 610 -21.59 1.95 -28.94
CA ARG A 610 -22.58 2.12 -30.01
C ARG A 610 -22.39 1.05 -31.07
N LEU A 611 -21.17 0.82 -31.51
CA LEU A 611 -20.82 -0.28 -32.41
C LEU A 611 -21.15 -1.64 -31.76
N ALA A 612 -20.88 -1.79 -30.46
CA ALA A 612 -21.27 -3.00 -29.73
C ALA A 612 -22.77 -3.31 -29.84
N LYS A 613 -23.65 -2.31 -29.65
CA LYS A 613 -25.11 -2.49 -29.82
C LYS A 613 -25.48 -2.89 -31.25
N VAL A 614 -24.85 -2.31 -32.25
CA VAL A 614 -25.08 -2.69 -33.65
C VAL A 614 -24.67 -4.15 -33.90
N LEU A 615 -23.52 -4.58 -33.39
CA LEU A 615 -23.04 -5.95 -33.51
C LEU A 615 -23.97 -6.94 -32.79
N ILE A 616 -24.54 -6.59 -31.64
CA ILE A 616 -25.56 -7.41 -30.95
C ILE A 616 -26.80 -7.59 -31.83
N LEU A 617 -27.29 -6.51 -32.50
CA LEU A 617 -28.41 -6.60 -33.39
C LEU A 617 -28.09 -7.49 -34.58
N ILE A 618 -26.90 -7.39 -35.18
CA ILE A 618 -26.45 -8.25 -36.29
C ILE A 618 -26.40 -9.70 -35.83
N ALA A 619 -25.78 -10.00 -34.69
CA ALA A 619 -25.70 -11.35 -34.11
C ALA A 619 -27.11 -11.93 -33.84
N SER A 620 -27.97 -11.15 -33.16
CA SER A 620 -29.34 -11.57 -32.84
C SER A 620 -30.16 -11.85 -34.10
N ASN A 621 -30.07 -11.02 -35.14
CA ASN A 621 -30.77 -11.23 -36.38
C ASN A 621 -30.26 -12.49 -37.10
N LYS A 622 -28.96 -12.70 -37.20
CA LYS A 622 -28.34 -13.89 -37.78
C LYS A 622 -28.77 -15.15 -37.04
N LEU A 623 -28.74 -15.13 -35.70
CA LEU A 623 -29.14 -16.26 -34.87
C LEU A 623 -30.64 -16.52 -34.95
N ARG A 624 -31.51 -15.49 -35.06
CA ARG A 624 -32.94 -15.62 -35.25
C ARG A 624 -33.24 -16.30 -36.56
N VAL A 625 -32.63 -15.89 -37.67
CA VAL A 625 -32.81 -16.53 -38.98
C VAL A 625 -32.35 -17.98 -38.97
N ALA A 626 -31.24 -18.28 -38.25
CA ALA A 626 -30.75 -19.65 -38.11
C ALA A 626 -31.70 -20.55 -37.30
N ALA A 627 -32.30 -20.00 -36.21
CA ALA A 627 -33.27 -20.69 -35.37
C ALA A 627 -34.59 -20.95 -36.16
N GLU A 628 -35.11 -19.93 -36.84
CA GLU A 628 -36.33 -20.07 -37.68
C GLU A 628 -36.21 -21.15 -38.77
N LYS A 629 -35.04 -21.26 -39.39
CA LYS A 629 -34.78 -22.35 -40.38
C LYS A 629 -34.84 -23.75 -39.77
N LYS A 630 -34.61 -23.88 -38.46
CA LYS A 630 -34.70 -25.13 -37.69
C LYS A 630 -36.10 -25.37 -37.08
N GLY A 631 -37.02 -24.40 -37.23
CA GLY A 631 -38.32 -24.42 -36.55
C GLY A 631 -38.31 -23.97 -35.09
N ASP A 632 -37.21 -23.42 -34.63
CA ASP A 632 -36.99 -22.98 -33.25
C ASP A 632 -37.17 -21.46 -33.09
N LYS A 633 -37.40 -21.01 -31.85
CA LYS A 633 -37.35 -19.59 -31.52
C LYS A 633 -36.00 -19.25 -30.86
N LEU A 634 -35.36 -18.16 -31.29
CA LEU A 634 -34.16 -17.67 -30.63
C LEU A 634 -34.52 -17.26 -29.20
N PRO A 635 -33.87 -17.81 -28.16
CA PRO A 635 -34.05 -17.34 -26.80
C PRO A 635 -33.53 -15.87 -26.62
N PRO A 636 -34.02 -15.14 -25.62
CA PRO A 636 -33.47 -13.83 -25.31
C PRO A 636 -32.00 -13.95 -24.90
N ILE A 637 -31.26 -12.83 -24.94
CA ILE A 637 -29.87 -12.78 -24.46
C ILE A 637 -29.85 -13.22 -23.00
N PRO A 638 -29.09 -14.27 -22.64
CA PRO A 638 -29.04 -14.76 -21.27
C PRO A 638 -28.28 -13.78 -20.37
N LYS A 639 -28.59 -13.85 -19.08
CA LYS A 639 -27.73 -13.21 -18.07
C LYS A 639 -26.41 -13.99 -18.02
N LEU A 640 -25.30 -13.31 -18.41
CA LEU A 640 -23.98 -13.93 -18.48
C LEU A 640 -23.34 -13.98 -17.09
N SER A 641 -22.88 -15.14 -16.66
CA SER A 641 -22.07 -15.29 -15.44
C SER A 641 -20.58 -15.18 -15.77
N LEU A 642 -19.90 -14.17 -15.18
CA LEU A 642 -18.45 -13.98 -15.28
C LEU A 642 -17.77 -14.49 -14.03
N GLY A 643 -17.07 -15.62 -14.16
CA GLY A 643 -16.24 -16.19 -13.10
C GLY A 643 -14.89 -15.51 -13.02
N VAL A 644 -14.53 -15.00 -11.86
CA VAL A 644 -13.24 -14.38 -11.60
C VAL A 644 -12.49 -15.10 -10.49
N PRO A 645 -11.17 -15.27 -10.58
CA PRO A 645 -10.37 -15.78 -9.47
C PRO A 645 -10.41 -14.83 -8.28
N ASN A 646 -10.30 -15.40 -7.08
CA ASN A 646 -10.41 -14.63 -5.83
C ASN A 646 -9.13 -13.83 -5.52
N TYR A 647 -8.83 -12.81 -6.31
CA TYR A 647 -7.86 -11.77 -5.99
C TYR A 647 -8.34 -10.41 -6.50
N GLU A 648 -7.85 -9.33 -5.89
CA GLU A 648 -8.48 -8.02 -5.97
C GLU A 648 -8.56 -7.46 -7.40
N ALA A 649 -7.46 -7.51 -8.16
CA ALA A 649 -7.44 -6.99 -9.53
C ALA A 649 -8.47 -7.68 -10.44
N ALA A 650 -8.69 -8.99 -10.29
CA ALA A 650 -9.68 -9.71 -11.07
C ALA A 650 -11.12 -9.36 -10.66
N ARG A 651 -11.38 -9.18 -9.36
CA ARG A 651 -12.71 -8.78 -8.85
C ARG A 651 -13.08 -7.38 -9.32
N VAL A 652 -12.15 -6.42 -9.17
CA VAL A 652 -12.34 -5.02 -9.62
C VAL A 652 -12.59 -4.99 -11.14
N ALA A 653 -11.74 -5.67 -11.92
CA ALA A 653 -11.88 -5.74 -13.36
C ALA A 653 -13.21 -6.39 -13.77
N GLY A 654 -13.57 -7.52 -13.15
CA GLY A 654 -14.81 -8.25 -13.46
C GLY A 654 -16.05 -7.42 -13.17
N GLN A 655 -16.08 -6.70 -12.05
CA GLN A 655 -17.18 -5.81 -11.70
C GLN A 655 -17.33 -4.67 -12.73
N ALA A 656 -16.23 -4.02 -13.08
CA ALA A 656 -16.23 -2.96 -14.09
C ALA A 656 -16.69 -3.44 -15.46
N ILE A 657 -16.27 -4.65 -15.87
CA ILE A 657 -16.70 -5.28 -17.14
C ILE A 657 -18.21 -5.51 -17.14
N ILE A 658 -18.76 -6.07 -16.06
CA ILE A 658 -20.21 -6.33 -15.96
C ILE A 658 -21.00 -5.02 -16.02
N GLU A 659 -20.57 -3.97 -15.34
CA GLU A 659 -21.25 -2.68 -15.40
C GLU A 659 -21.24 -2.09 -16.82
N GLN A 660 -20.16 -2.30 -17.58
CA GLN A 660 -20.08 -1.84 -18.97
C GLN A 660 -20.93 -2.69 -19.93
N TRP A 661 -21.06 -3.99 -19.70
CA TRP A 661 -21.98 -4.84 -20.48
C TRP A 661 -23.45 -4.46 -20.29
N LYS A 662 -23.84 -3.99 -19.10
CA LYS A 662 -25.19 -3.46 -18.86
C LYS A 662 -25.51 -2.27 -19.76
N LEU A 663 -24.50 -1.45 -20.12
CA LEU A 663 -24.70 -0.28 -21.00
C LEU A 663 -25.08 -0.69 -22.44
N ILE A 664 -24.82 -1.90 -22.82
CA ILE A 664 -25.17 -2.48 -24.15
C ILE A 664 -26.31 -3.51 -24.05
N ASP A 665 -27.09 -3.43 -22.96
CA ASP A 665 -28.27 -4.29 -22.71
C ASP A 665 -27.94 -5.80 -22.60
N VAL A 666 -26.71 -6.14 -22.22
CA VAL A 666 -26.28 -7.50 -21.89
C VAL A 666 -26.22 -7.63 -20.36
N PRO A 667 -27.18 -8.36 -19.73
CA PRO A 667 -27.15 -8.54 -18.29
C PRO A 667 -26.01 -9.48 -17.88
N GLY A 668 -25.36 -9.19 -16.77
CA GLY A 668 -24.26 -10.01 -16.25
C GLY A 668 -24.26 -10.10 -14.72
N GLU A 669 -23.61 -11.12 -14.20
CA GLU A 669 -23.31 -11.29 -12.78
C GLU A 669 -21.88 -11.74 -12.56
N LEU A 670 -21.30 -11.30 -11.45
CA LEU A 670 -19.96 -11.69 -11.03
C LEU A 670 -20.02 -12.91 -10.10
N VAL A 671 -19.21 -13.91 -10.41
CA VAL A 671 -19.04 -15.11 -9.58
C VAL A 671 -17.58 -15.23 -9.19
N VAL A 672 -17.28 -15.17 -7.88
CA VAL A 672 -15.92 -15.40 -7.39
C VAL A 672 -15.66 -16.90 -7.35
N LEU A 673 -14.57 -17.34 -7.96
CA LEU A 673 -14.16 -18.74 -8.07
C LEU A 673 -12.95 -19.00 -7.18
N ASP A 674 -13.01 -20.04 -6.37
CA ASP A 674 -11.86 -20.49 -5.58
C ASP A 674 -10.72 -21.02 -6.44
N ARG A 675 -11.07 -21.64 -7.57
CA ARG A 675 -10.14 -22.10 -8.61
C ARG A 675 -10.75 -21.93 -10.01
N ILE A 676 -9.89 -21.80 -10.99
CA ILE A 676 -10.31 -21.84 -12.40
C ILE A 676 -10.73 -23.29 -12.76
N PRO A 677 -11.96 -23.51 -13.28
CA PRO A 677 -12.40 -24.83 -13.67
C PRO A 677 -11.54 -25.43 -14.77
N SER A 678 -11.21 -26.71 -14.64
CA SER A 678 -10.54 -27.44 -15.72
C SER A 678 -11.43 -27.50 -16.98
N PRO A 679 -10.88 -27.46 -18.20
CA PRO A 679 -11.65 -27.65 -19.43
C PRO A 679 -12.38 -28.98 -19.50
N LYS A 680 -11.96 -29.98 -18.74
CA LYS A 680 -12.60 -31.31 -18.66
C LYS A 680 -13.81 -31.34 -17.73
N GLU A 681 -14.01 -30.29 -16.94
CA GLU A 681 -15.10 -30.14 -15.99
C GLU A 681 -16.20 -29.26 -16.60
N GLU A 682 -17.46 -29.54 -16.25
CA GLU A 682 -18.55 -28.62 -16.57
C GLU A 682 -18.32 -27.28 -15.84
N SER A 683 -18.26 -26.17 -16.59
CA SER A 683 -18.02 -24.87 -16.01
C SER A 683 -19.25 -24.38 -15.23
N PRO A 684 -19.07 -23.88 -13.99
CA PRO A 684 -20.18 -23.27 -13.24
C PRO A 684 -20.59 -21.91 -13.83
N VAL A 685 -19.81 -21.34 -14.74
CA VAL A 685 -19.98 -19.99 -15.30
C VAL A 685 -19.87 -19.99 -16.82
N ASP A 686 -20.45 -18.96 -17.45
CA ASP A 686 -20.44 -18.81 -18.91
C ASP A 686 -19.10 -18.37 -19.46
N ILE A 687 -18.46 -17.42 -18.75
CA ILE A 687 -17.18 -16.83 -19.11
C ILE A 687 -16.26 -16.87 -17.90
N VAL A 688 -15.00 -17.23 -18.10
CA VAL A 688 -13.96 -17.21 -17.06
C VAL A 688 -12.97 -16.09 -17.34
N TYR A 689 -12.66 -15.30 -16.32
CA TYR A 689 -11.54 -14.37 -16.32
C TYR A 689 -10.26 -15.15 -16.04
N LEU A 690 -9.42 -15.28 -17.05
CA LEU A 690 -8.18 -16.03 -17.00
C LEU A 690 -6.99 -15.08 -16.91
N THR A 691 -6.01 -15.41 -16.06
CA THR A 691 -4.69 -14.81 -16.06
C THR A 691 -3.65 -15.86 -16.43
N ALA A 692 -2.75 -15.53 -17.33
CA ALA A 692 -1.71 -16.45 -17.77
C ALA A 692 -0.33 -15.78 -17.74
N SER A 693 0.66 -16.50 -17.22
CA SER A 693 2.07 -16.11 -17.28
C SER A 693 2.70 -16.84 -18.48
N VAL A 694 2.75 -16.15 -19.61
CA VAL A 694 3.33 -16.71 -20.85
C VAL A 694 4.81 -16.38 -20.88
N TRP A 695 5.68 -17.40 -20.80
CA TRP A 695 7.13 -17.23 -20.82
C TRP A 695 7.80 -17.76 -22.07
N GLU A 696 7.16 -18.72 -22.76
CA GLU A 696 7.65 -19.26 -24.04
C GLU A 696 6.47 -19.38 -25.04
N PRO A 697 6.10 -18.28 -25.70
CA PRO A 697 4.96 -18.26 -26.63
C PRO A 697 4.93 -19.41 -27.65
N ALA A 698 6.09 -19.84 -28.14
CA ALA A 698 6.20 -20.92 -29.13
C ALA A 698 5.58 -22.26 -28.66
N THR A 699 5.71 -22.58 -27.38
CA THR A 699 5.16 -23.79 -26.76
C THR A 699 3.93 -23.50 -25.91
N ASP A 700 3.86 -22.32 -25.31
CA ASP A 700 2.74 -21.91 -24.46
C ASP A 700 1.45 -21.69 -25.24
N ALA A 701 1.54 -21.41 -26.54
CA ALA A 701 0.40 -21.38 -27.44
C ALA A 701 -0.42 -22.68 -27.38
N GLU A 702 0.23 -23.85 -27.49
CA GLU A 702 -0.41 -25.17 -27.36
C GLU A 702 -0.92 -25.40 -25.92
N ARG A 703 -0.15 -24.99 -24.93
CA ARG A 703 -0.54 -25.10 -23.51
C ARG A 703 -1.70 -24.18 -23.13
N LEU A 704 -1.98 -23.13 -23.91
CA LEU A 704 -3.09 -22.21 -23.71
C LEU A 704 -4.35 -22.62 -24.48
N PHE A 705 -4.22 -23.05 -25.74
CA PHE A 705 -5.33 -23.29 -26.66
C PHE A 705 -5.54 -24.75 -27.05
N GLY A 706 -4.58 -25.63 -26.82
CA GLY A 706 -4.61 -27.04 -27.21
C GLY A 706 -5.61 -27.84 -26.38
N VAL A 707 -5.65 -29.13 -26.63
CA VAL A 707 -6.59 -30.06 -25.96
C VAL A 707 -6.33 -30.14 -24.47
N GLY A 708 -7.34 -29.83 -23.66
CA GLY A 708 -7.23 -29.79 -22.19
C GLY A 708 -6.58 -28.55 -21.64
N ALA A 709 -6.24 -27.56 -22.47
CA ALA A 709 -5.65 -26.30 -22.09
C ALA A 709 -6.68 -25.30 -21.52
N PRO A 710 -6.29 -24.33 -20.68
CA PRO A 710 -7.20 -23.39 -20.01
C PRO A 710 -8.12 -22.59 -20.93
N ALA A 711 -7.68 -22.26 -22.14
CA ALA A 711 -8.44 -21.55 -23.16
C ALA A 711 -8.68 -22.43 -24.40
N GLN A 712 -8.81 -23.76 -24.18
CA GLN A 712 -9.05 -24.71 -25.25
C GLN A 712 -10.13 -24.24 -26.24
N THR A 713 -9.84 -24.37 -27.55
CA THR A 713 -10.77 -24.01 -28.62
C THR A 713 -10.85 -25.09 -29.67
N ASN A 714 -12.04 -25.27 -30.21
CA ASN A 714 -12.30 -26.19 -31.37
C ASN A 714 -12.28 -25.43 -32.70
N ASN A 715 -11.88 -24.17 -32.74
CA ASN A 715 -11.80 -23.39 -33.95
C ASN A 715 -10.72 -23.98 -34.86
N GLN A 716 -11.11 -24.47 -36.03
CA GLN A 716 -10.22 -25.18 -36.96
C GLN A 716 -9.03 -24.32 -37.41
N PHE A 717 -9.21 -23.02 -37.58
CA PHE A 717 -8.13 -22.12 -37.98
C PHE A 717 -7.06 -22.01 -36.88
N ILE A 718 -7.50 -21.94 -35.63
CA ILE A 718 -6.56 -21.88 -34.46
C ILE A 718 -5.87 -23.24 -34.33
N VAL A 719 -6.59 -24.35 -34.41
CA VAL A 719 -6.02 -25.72 -34.35
C VAL A 719 -4.98 -25.91 -35.43
N GLN A 720 -5.27 -25.46 -36.68
CA GLN A 720 -4.32 -25.53 -37.78
C GLN A 720 -3.08 -24.66 -37.54
N ALA A 721 -3.27 -23.43 -37.04
CA ALA A 721 -2.17 -22.53 -36.73
C ALA A 721 -1.25 -23.08 -35.62
N LEU A 722 -1.82 -23.71 -34.59
CA LEU A 722 -1.05 -24.41 -33.55
C LEU A 722 -0.23 -25.56 -34.16
N SER A 723 -0.83 -26.35 -35.03
CA SER A 723 -0.12 -27.42 -35.73
C SER A 723 1.01 -26.90 -36.61
N GLN A 724 0.80 -25.78 -37.32
CA GLN A 724 1.84 -25.12 -38.13
C GLN A 724 2.97 -24.55 -37.27
N LEU A 725 2.62 -23.88 -36.18
CA LEU A 725 3.60 -23.36 -35.21
C LEU A 725 4.45 -24.51 -34.64
N GLY A 726 3.82 -25.57 -34.19
CA GLY A 726 4.49 -26.78 -33.73
C GLY A 726 5.34 -27.48 -34.79
N ALA A 727 5.12 -27.21 -36.09
CA ALA A 727 5.91 -27.74 -37.22
C ALA A 727 7.08 -26.80 -37.64
N ALA A 728 7.22 -25.66 -37.01
CA ALA A 728 8.27 -24.68 -37.31
C ALA A 728 9.69 -25.29 -37.14
N ARG A 729 10.57 -25.04 -38.12
CA ARG A 729 11.92 -25.60 -38.18
C ARG A 729 13.04 -24.57 -37.89
N ASN A 730 12.69 -23.32 -37.79
CA ASN A 730 13.62 -22.22 -37.49
C ASN A 730 12.86 -21.06 -36.85
N TRP A 731 13.60 -20.10 -36.29
CA TRP A 731 13.03 -18.97 -35.59
C TRP A 731 12.20 -18.02 -36.46
N ILE A 732 12.50 -17.92 -37.75
CA ILE A 732 11.68 -17.13 -38.69
C ILE A 732 10.26 -17.71 -38.73
N GLN A 733 10.15 -19.04 -38.87
CA GLN A 733 8.86 -19.74 -38.91
C GLN A 733 8.14 -19.71 -37.56
N VAL A 734 8.87 -19.77 -36.45
CA VAL A 734 8.30 -19.60 -35.10
C VAL A 734 7.66 -18.23 -34.94
N ARG A 735 8.40 -17.16 -35.25
CA ARG A 735 7.89 -15.78 -35.18
C ARG A 735 6.65 -15.61 -36.07
N GLN A 736 6.73 -16.05 -37.33
CA GLN A 736 5.62 -15.98 -38.28
C GLN A 736 4.40 -16.76 -37.73
N GLY A 737 4.58 -17.99 -37.28
CA GLY A 737 3.51 -18.83 -36.76
C GLY A 737 2.85 -18.22 -35.50
N CYS A 738 3.61 -17.61 -34.60
CA CYS A 738 3.07 -16.88 -33.46
C CYS A 738 2.26 -15.64 -33.88
N GLN A 739 2.78 -14.86 -34.85
CA GLN A 739 2.09 -13.67 -35.38
C GLN A 739 0.82 -14.04 -36.15
N ASP A 740 0.84 -15.11 -36.92
CA ASP A 740 -0.35 -15.65 -37.60
C ASP A 740 -1.39 -16.13 -36.59
N LEU A 741 -0.99 -16.87 -35.56
CA LEU A 741 -1.88 -17.29 -34.48
C LEU A 741 -2.48 -16.08 -33.75
N HIS A 742 -1.67 -15.05 -33.44
CA HIS A 742 -2.17 -13.82 -32.84
C HIS A 742 -3.27 -13.17 -33.72
N SER A 743 -3.04 -13.06 -35.02
CA SER A 743 -3.98 -12.51 -35.99
C SER A 743 -5.27 -13.31 -36.06
N LEU A 744 -5.17 -14.65 -36.07
CA LEU A 744 -6.33 -15.53 -36.07
C LEU A 744 -7.11 -15.46 -34.74
N VAL A 745 -6.44 -15.36 -33.60
CA VAL A 745 -7.10 -15.16 -32.30
C VAL A 745 -7.86 -13.84 -32.27
N ALA A 746 -7.28 -12.76 -32.76
CA ALA A 746 -7.94 -11.45 -32.87
C ALA A 746 -9.12 -11.49 -33.86
N ALA A 747 -9.02 -12.23 -34.99
CA ALA A 747 -10.07 -12.35 -35.97
C ALA A 747 -11.25 -13.21 -35.51
N HIS A 748 -11.00 -14.34 -34.83
CA HIS A 748 -12.02 -15.33 -34.45
C HIS A 748 -12.49 -15.19 -33.00
N LEU A 749 -11.73 -14.49 -32.13
CA LEU A 749 -12.04 -14.23 -30.72
C LEU A 749 -12.44 -15.51 -29.93
N PRO A 750 -11.62 -16.58 -29.95
CA PRO A 750 -11.85 -17.71 -29.05
C PRO A 750 -11.66 -17.29 -27.57
N ILE A 751 -10.90 -16.23 -27.37
CA ILE A 751 -10.75 -15.47 -26.13
C ILE A 751 -11.02 -13.98 -26.41
N LEU A 752 -11.35 -13.21 -25.38
CA LEU A 752 -11.41 -11.75 -25.44
C LEU A 752 -10.17 -11.19 -24.71
N PRO A 753 -9.15 -10.73 -25.44
CA PRO A 753 -7.93 -10.20 -24.82
C PRO A 753 -8.21 -8.86 -24.11
N LEU A 754 -7.71 -8.70 -22.91
CA LEU A 754 -7.92 -7.49 -22.13
C LEU A 754 -6.65 -6.64 -22.08
N TRP A 755 -5.72 -7.01 -21.25
CA TRP A 755 -4.47 -6.31 -20.98
C TRP A 755 -3.42 -7.27 -20.45
N GLN A 756 -2.20 -6.77 -20.37
CA GLN A 756 -1.17 -7.36 -19.54
C GLN A 756 -0.89 -6.46 -18.34
N VAL A 757 -0.47 -7.06 -17.22
CA VAL A 757 -0.12 -6.36 -15.98
C VAL A 757 1.26 -6.81 -15.51
N GLY A 758 2.14 -5.85 -15.25
CA GLY A 758 3.38 -6.09 -14.53
C GLY A 758 3.10 -6.30 -13.06
N GLU A 759 3.21 -7.53 -12.58
CA GLU A 759 2.93 -7.90 -11.20
C GLU A 759 4.09 -7.52 -10.27
N SER A 760 3.75 -7.15 -9.03
CA SER A 760 4.71 -6.75 -8.00
C SER A 760 4.56 -7.60 -6.75
N PHE A 761 5.65 -7.73 -6.00
CA PHE A 761 5.67 -8.29 -4.65
C PHE A 761 6.47 -7.36 -3.72
N ALA A 762 6.25 -7.48 -2.41
CA ALA A 762 7.02 -6.74 -1.43
C ALA A 762 7.67 -7.66 -0.42
N TYR A 763 8.82 -7.27 0.07
CA TYR A 763 9.50 -7.98 1.15
C TYR A 763 10.21 -7.03 2.11
N ARG A 764 10.38 -7.49 3.32
CA ARG A 764 11.07 -6.73 4.36
C ARG A 764 12.59 -6.85 4.21
N SER A 765 13.29 -5.75 4.45
CA SER A 765 14.76 -5.64 4.29
C SER A 765 15.56 -6.57 5.22
N GLU A 766 14.91 -7.19 6.21
CA GLU A 766 15.51 -8.21 7.09
C GLU A 766 15.67 -9.58 6.39
N LEU A 767 14.94 -9.82 5.29
CA LEU A 767 15.10 -11.03 4.47
C LEU A 767 15.89 -10.65 3.21
N ILE A 768 17.06 -11.27 3.03
CA ILE A 768 17.98 -11.04 1.93
C ILE A 768 18.10 -12.26 1.03
N GLY A 769 18.72 -12.11 -0.15
CA GLY A 769 18.90 -13.19 -1.12
C GLY A 769 17.71 -13.45 -2.04
N ILE A 770 16.68 -12.62 -1.96
CA ILE A 770 15.56 -12.64 -2.90
C ILE A 770 16.08 -12.21 -4.28
N ALA A 771 15.73 -12.98 -5.31
CA ALA A 771 16.18 -12.69 -6.67
C ALA A 771 15.59 -11.36 -7.17
N PRO A 772 16.38 -10.47 -7.81
CA PRO A 772 15.83 -9.29 -8.47
C PRO A 772 15.02 -9.74 -9.71
N LYS A 773 13.82 -9.19 -9.87
CA LYS A 773 12.89 -9.54 -10.95
C LYS A 773 12.77 -11.06 -11.18
N PRO A 774 12.30 -11.83 -10.17
CA PRO A 774 12.20 -13.27 -10.31
C PRO A 774 11.06 -13.64 -11.27
N LEU A 775 11.11 -14.83 -11.85
CA LEU A 775 10.00 -15.40 -12.64
C LEU A 775 8.83 -15.83 -11.74
N GLY A 776 9.13 -16.27 -10.55
CA GLY A 776 8.19 -16.61 -9.49
C GLY A 776 8.80 -16.38 -8.13
N LEU A 777 7.97 -16.25 -7.11
CA LEU A 777 8.37 -15.78 -5.78
C LEU A 777 9.55 -16.57 -5.18
N TYR A 778 9.52 -17.90 -5.32
CA TYR A 778 10.51 -18.78 -4.70
C TYR A 778 11.71 -19.11 -5.59
N GLN A 779 11.85 -18.39 -6.71
CA GLN A 779 13.06 -18.50 -7.50
C GLN A 779 14.28 -18.18 -6.64
N ASP A 780 15.28 -19.08 -6.65
CA ASP A 780 16.49 -18.96 -5.85
C ASP A 780 16.24 -18.90 -4.32
N VAL A 781 15.17 -19.52 -3.83
CA VAL A 781 14.85 -19.59 -2.39
C VAL A 781 16.00 -20.17 -1.53
N GLN A 782 16.88 -20.96 -2.12
CA GLN A 782 18.10 -21.46 -1.47
C GLN A 782 19.08 -20.34 -1.08
N LYS A 783 18.94 -19.13 -1.61
CA LYS A 783 19.74 -17.95 -1.28
C LYS A 783 19.14 -17.09 -0.17
N TRP A 784 17.90 -17.36 0.22
CA TRP A 784 17.22 -16.56 1.25
C TRP A 784 17.92 -16.72 2.60
N ARG A 785 18.14 -15.60 3.27
CA ARG A 785 18.74 -15.52 4.61
C ARG A 785 18.12 -14.41 5.40
N TYR A 786 18.01 -14.59 6.69
CA TYR A 786 17.74 -13.46 7.58
C TYR A 786 19.02 -12.65 7.79
N ARG A 787 18.88 -11.32 7.70
CA ARG A 787 19.93 -10.38 8.10
C ARG A 787 20.00 -10.41 9.64
N VAL A 788 21.18 -10.58 10.16
CA VAL A 788 21.44 -10.55 11.61
C VAL A 788 21.47 -9.10 12.07
N PRO A 789 20.82 -8.74 13.20
CA PRO A 789 20.81 -7.39 13.77
C PRO A 789 22.19 -6.90 14.21
#